data_7ab7a0ad062ab21e3ab83930a7445689
#
_entry.id   7ab7a0ad062ab21e3ab83930a7445689
#
_cell.length_a   1.000
_cell.length_b   1.000
_cell.length_c   1.000
_cell.angle_alpha   90.00
_cell.angle_beta   90.00
_cell.angle_gamma   90.00
#
_symmetry.space_group_name_H-M   'P 1'
#
loop_
_entity.id
_entity.type
_entity.pdbx_description
1 polymer ?
#
loop_
_entity_poly.entity_id
_entity_poly.type
_entity_poly.pdbx_seq_one_letter_code
_entity_poly.pdbx_strand_id
1 'polypeptide(L)'
;MIVADNETAVDLLYYEAIAKTVVRLVGEKSDEPLSVGVHGDWGAGKSSVLMMVEEAFSNDDRALCVRFNGWLFQGFEDAKAVLIETIVEELRRKRPTSQKVAEQAKRVLKRVDWMKLARKAGAYGLTLATGIPHPDTIKELGEAARSLLGKGAEDVSPENLAALVKGSDEYLREVAEESAPEQMHAFREEFAKLLRDAEIDRLVVLVDDLDRCLPNIAIETLEAIRLFLFVPRAAFVIGADEGMIEYAVRQHFPDLPVATGPASYARNYLEKLIQVPFRLPSLGYAETRIYVTLLLVLNVFGEESDEFQKLTALAREVLRRPWKGPGLDRKAVEQALGSVPVEVERAMELAGRIAPILADGARGNPRQIKRFINTMMLRLAIAEERGFRDELNISVLAKIMLAERFAPELYDAMARGSASTGASEELAVLEAVVAAPPSGLETKSADGKSTGPSRETSLPDWPNIEWAKQWAAIDPPLAENDLRPYVFVTRDKRSVFGAVTSLGELDELVAKLQGSPLQVKQATAEVVRLQSIEAEQVFDALRAKVRDSEDLAQEPVGVKGLAEMARQHPFLQRPLLSFVQDLPVSKLGPWAVSGWASVFSETDVGSDFATTLKGWADQDDNKPLKAAASAAMKLSSKRKRS
;
A
#
# COMPACT_ATOMS: atom_id res chain seq x y z
N MET A 1 0.28 -25.29 0.67
CA MET A 1 0.49 -24.44 1.87
C MET A 1 0.83 -23.03 1.42
N ILE A 2 0.44 -22.01 2.16
CA ILE A 2 0.71 -20.60 1.81
C ILE A 2 2.02 -20.19 2.50
N VAL A 3 2.93 -19.54 1.78
CA VAL A 3 4.16 -19.00 2.37
C VAL A 3 3.81 -17.73 3.14
N ALA A 4 4.13 -17.70 4.44
CA ALA A 4 3.84 -16.55 5.30
C ALA A 4 4.41 -15.23 4.71
N ASP A 5 3.59 -14.16 4.70
CA ASP A 5 4.00 -12.83 4.21
C ASP A 5 4.75 -12.03 5.30
N ASN A 6 5.16 -12.70 6.37
CA ASN A 6 5.93 -12.11 7.46
C ASN A 6 7.40 -11.94 7.08
N GLU A 7 8.09 -11.16 7.88
CA GLU A 7 9.54 -11.11 7.92
C GLU A 7 10.07 -12.53 8.11
N THR A 8 11.16 -12.87 7.45
CA THR A 8 11.78 -14.18 7.57
C THR A 8 13.25 -14.04 7.94
N ALA A 9 13.70 -14.86 8.87
CA ALA A 9 15.11 -15.05 9.16
C ALA A 9 15.80 -15.90 8.08
N VAL A 10 15.03 -16.68 7.30
CA VAL A 10 15.58 -17.47 6.18
C VAL A 10 15.92 -16.57 5.02
N ASP A 11 17.19 -16.43 4.74
CA ASP A 11 17.69 -15.59 3.65
C ASP A 11 17.59 -16.32 2.30
N LEU A 12 16.55 -16.01 1.54
CA LEU A 12 16.31 -16.51 0.18
C LEU A 12 16.91 -15.61 -0.91
N LEU A 13 17.44 -14.43 -0.55
CA LEU A 13 17.86 -13.37 -1.47
C LEU A 13 19.34 -12.97 -1.31
N TYR A 14 20.04 -13.67 -0.44
CA TYR A 14 21.44 -13.35 -0.07
C TYR A 14 21.59 -11.93 0.54
N TYR A 15 20.58 -11.48 1.28
CA TYR A 15 20.63 -10.22 2.04
C TYR A 15 21.54 -10.29 3.25
N GLU A 16 21.98 -11.49 3.63
CA GLU A 16 23.00 -11.72 4.65
C GLU A 16 24.30 -10.93 4.37
N ALA A 17 24.68 -10.77 3.11
CA ALA A 17 25.85 -9.99 2.73
C ALA A 17 25.69 -8.50 3.09
N ILE A 18 24.46 -7.97 2.93
CA ILE A 18 24.10 -6.60 3.31
C ILE A 18 24.07 -6.48 4.83
N ALA A 19 23.37 -7.41 5.50
CA ALA A 19 23.29 -7.42 6.96
C ALA A 19 24.68 -7.51 7.61
N LYS A 20 25.56 -8.40 7.15
CA LYS A 20 26.97 -8.50 7.61
C LYS A 20 27.76 -7.22 7.38
N THR A 21 27.52 -6.53 6.27
CA THR A 21 28.18 -5.24 6.02
C THR A 21 27.70 -4.18 7.01
N VAL A 22 26.38 -4.10 7.26
CA VAL A 22 25.81 -3.20 8.26
C VAL A 22 26.37 -3.54 9.65
N VAL A 23 26.36 -4.82 10.06
CA VAL A 23 26.92 -5.30 11.34
C VAL A 23 28.37 -4.86 11.50
N ARG A 24 29.21 -5.01 10.46
CA ARG A 24 30.59 -4.57 10.50
C ARG A 24 30.72 -3.06 10.71
N LEU A 25 29.93 -2.27 9.98
CA LEU A 25 29.95 -0.80 10.10
C LEU A 25 29.50 -0.33 11.49
N VAL A 26 28.37 -0.86 11.99
CA VAL A 26 27.82 -0.43 13.29
C VAL A 26 28.52 -1.07 14.48
N GLY A 27 29.20 -2.20 14.28
CA GLY A 27 29.95 -2.92 15.32
C GLY A 27 31.38 -2.42 15.51
N GLU A 28 31.92 -1.59 14.62
CA GLU A 28 33.23 -1.00 14.81
C GLU A 28 33.27 -0.19 16.11
N LYS A 29 34.29 -0.45 16.93
CA LYS A 29 34.52 0.28 18.19
C LYS A 29 34.93 1.72 17.87
N SER A 30 33.95 2.59 17.84
CA SER A 30 34.15 4.03 17.64
C SER A 30 33.37 4.78 18.71
N ASP A 31 33.98 5.80 19.27
CA ASP A 31 33.29 6.76 20.12
C ASP A 31 32.38 7.70 19.28
N GLU A 32 32.54 7.68 17.96
CA GLU A 32 31.67 8.46 17.07
C GLU A 32 30.33 7.74 16.85
N PRO A 33 29.25 8.46 16.96
CA PRO A 33 27.92 7.92 16.63
C PRO A 33 27.78 7.71 15.12
N LEU A 34 27.03 6.67 14.74
CA LEU A 34 26.81 6.30 13.34
C LEU A 34 25.33 6.11 13.04
N SER A 35 24.88 6.59 11.89
CA SER A 35 23.55 6.30 11.36
C SER A 35 23.62 5.72 9.95
N VAL A 36 23.01 4.54 9.79
CA VAL A 36 22.93 3.80 8.54
C VAL A 36 21.46 3.71 8.12
N GLY A 37 21.15 4.16 6.91
CA GLY A 37 19.82 3.99 6.32
C GLY A 37 19.78 2.74 5.45
N VAL A 38 18.84 1.84 5.73
CA VAL A 38 18.47 0.70 4.88
C VAL A 38 17.18 1.06 4.16
N HIS A 39 17.33 1.64 2.98
CA HIS A 39 16.21 2.14 2.19
C HIS A 39 15.69 1.10 1.20
N GLY A 40 14.42 1.20 0.87
CA GLY A 40 13.78 0.36 -0.14
C GLY A 40 12.28 0.51 -0.10
N ASP A 41 11.65 0.16 -1.19
CA ASP A 41 10.20 0.21 -1.32
C ASP A 41 9.52 -0.72 -0.29
N TRP A 42 8.25 -0.50 -0.04
CA TRP A 42 7.49 -1.37 0.86
C TRP A 42 7.50 -2.83 0.38
N GLY A 43 7.98 -3.73 1.23
CA GLY A 43 8.13 -5.16 0.88
C GLY A 43 9.47 -5.53 0.22
N ALA A 44 10.44 -4.61 0.14
CA ALA A 44 11.78 -4.88 -0.38
C ALA A 44 12.65 -5.77 0.54
N GLY A 45 12.22 -6.02 1.79
CA GLY A 45 12.98 -6.85 2.74
C GLY A 45 13.79 -6.07 3.79
N LYS A 46 13.50 -4.78 3.99
CA LYS A 46 14.15 -3.93 5.01
C LYS A 46 14.15 -4.58 6.39
N SER A 47 12.98 -4.98 6.88
CA SER A 47 12.79 -5.61 8.19
C SER A 47 13.56 -6.93 8.31
N SER A 48 13.66 -7.72 7.24
CA SER A 48 14.46 -8.96 7.24
C SER A 48 15.95 -8.67 7.40
N VAL A 49 16.46 -7.63 6.75
CA VAL A 49 17.86 -7.19 6.96
C VAL A 49 18.06 -6.74 8.40
N LEU A 50 17.14 -5.98 8.99
CA LEU A 50 17.21 -5.56 10.39
C LEU A 50 17.19 -6.76 11.35
N MET A 51 16.38 -7.79 11.09
CA MET A 51 16.37 -9.03 11.88
C MET A 51 17.71 -9.76 11.82
N MET A 52 18.33 -9.85 10.65
CA MET A 52 19.65 -10.47 10.49
C MET A 52 20.73 -9.67 11.23
N VAL A 53 20.61 -8.34 11.28
CA VAL A 53 21.50 -7.48 12.07
C VAL A 53 21.29 -7.71 13.56
N GLU A 54 20.05 -7.79 14.03
CA GLU A 54 19.69 -8.07 15.43
C GLU A 54 20.26 -9.41 15.89
N GLU A 55 20.07 -10.46 15.09
CA GLU A 55 20.56 -11.81 15.39
C GLU A 55 22.09 -11.83 15.54
N ALA A 56 22.81 -11.07 14.71
CA ALA A 56 24.28 -11.01 14.78
C ALA A 56 24.81 -10.42 16.11
N PHE A 57 24.01 -9.59 16.80
CA PHE A 57 24.36 -9.03 18.11
C PHE A 57 23.77 -9.79 19.29
N SER A 58 22.98 -10.84 19.08
CA SER A 58 22.25 -11.57 20.12
C SER A 58 23.18 -12.19 21.19
N ASN A 59 24.36 -12.62 20.80
CA ASN A 59 25.36 -13.29 21.64
C ASN A 59 26.50 -12.35 22.12
N ASP A 60 26.42 -11.05 21.86
CA ASP A 60 27.43 -10.09 22.29
C ASP A 60 27.00 -9.41 23.60
N ASP A 61 27.68 -9.76 24.71
CA ASP A 61 27.39 -9.19 26.03
C ASP A 61 27.80 -7.72 26.16
N ARG A 62 28.68 -7.23 25.30
CA ARG A 62 29.18 -5.85 25.29
C ARG A 62 28.48 -4.96 24.25
N ALA A 63 27.68 -5.54 23.38
CA ALA A 63 26.78 -4.81 22.51
C ALA A 63 25.34 -4.93 23.02
N LEU A 64 24.59 -3.83 22.93
CA LEU A 64 23.15 -3.85 23.15
C LEU A 64 22.46 -3.52 21.81
N CYS A 65 21.73 -4.47 21.27
CA CYS A 65 20.88 -4.25 20.09
C CYS A 65 19.44 -4.09 20.56
N VAL A 66 18.80 -2.98 20.18
CA VAL A 66 17.42 -2.66 20.54
C VAL A 66 16.62 -2.44 19.27
N ARG A 67 15.56 -3.20 19.06
CA ARG A 67 14.62 -2.98 17.93
C ARG A 67 13.49 -2.07 18.38
N PHE A 68 13.31 -0.97 17.66
CA PHE A 68 12.22 -0.03 17.84
C PHE A 68 11.33 -0.03 16.58
N ASN A 69 10.06 -0.37 16.76
CA ASN A 69 9.08 -0.33 15.68
C ASN A 69 8.19 0.90 15.85
N GLY A 70 8.36 1.90 14.97
CA GLY A 70 7.65 3.17 15.07
C GLY A 70 6.12 3.02 14.98
N TRP A 71 5.63 2.06 14.21
CA TRP A 71 4.20 1.84 14.01
C TRP A 71 3.50 1.29 15.27
N LEU A 72 4.15 0.45 16.06
CA LEU A 72 3.58 -0.09 17.31
C LEU A 72 3.36 1.00 18.36
N PHE A 73 4.12 2.08 18.30
CA PHE A 73 4.04 3.20 19.23
C PHE A 73 3.19 4.37 18.68
N GLN A 74 2.51 4.18 17.58
CA GLN A 74 1.55 5.13 17.02
C GLN A 74 0.34 5.26 17.94
N GLY A 75 0.20 6.39 18.61
CA GLY A 75 -0.85 6.63 19.62
C GLY A 75 -0.30 7.05 20.98
N PHE A 76 1.01 6.96 21.20
CA PHE A 76 1.66 7.59 22.34
C PHE A 76 1.97 9.06 22.01
N GLU A 77 1.75 9.94 22.96
CA GLU A 77 1.87 11.40 22.77
C GLU A 77 3.30 11.88 22.48
N ASP A 78 4.34 11.06 22.77
CA ASP A 78 5.74 11.45 22.62
C ASP A 78 6.63 10.27 22.18
N ALA A 79 6.82 10.13 20.86
CA ALA A 79 7.67 9.09 20.27
C ALA A 79 9.14 9.20 20.74
N LYS A 80 9.63 10.41 21.04
CA LYS A 80 11.00 10.64 21.53
C LYS A 80 11.21 10.00 22.88
N ALA A 81 10.26 10.21 23.78
CA ALA A 81 10.33 9.66 25.12
C ALA A 81 10.21 8.14 25.11
N VAL A 82 9.30 7.58 24.31
CA VAL A 82 9.12 6.13 24.20
C VAL A 82 10.40 5.46 23.68
N LEU A 83 11.08 6.03 22.69
CA LEU A 83 12.35 5.50 22.20
C LEU A 83 13.42 5.49 23.30
N ILE A 84 13.57 6.59 24.04
CA ILE A 84 14.55 6.70 25.13
C ILE A 84 14.22 5.71 26.25
N GLU A 85 12.95 5.64 26.66
CA GLU A 85 12.48 4.71 27.70
C GLU A 85 12.75 3.26 27.31
N THR A 86 12.49 2.88 26.04
CA THR A 86 12.74 1.54 25.53
C THR A 86 14.23 1.19 25.64
N ILE A 87 15.12 2.09 25.21
CA ILE A 87 16.57 1.86 25.28
C ILE A 87 17.03 1.73 26.74
N VAL A 88 16.56 2.61 27.62
CA VAL A 88 16.95 2.59 29.04
C VAL A 88 16.44 1.32 29.73
N GLU A 89 15.25 0.85 29.42
CA GLU A 89 14.71 -0.38 29.99
C GLU A 89 15.46 -1.63 29.50
N GLU A 90 15.84 -1.68 28.24
CA GLU A 90 16.67 -2.77 27.73
C GLU A 90 18.07 -2.77 28.35
N LEU A 91 18.68 -1.60 28.61
CA LEU A 91 19.91 -1.49 29.38
C LEU A 91 19.76 -2.04 30.80
N ARG A 92 18.66 -1.74 31.49
CA ARG A 92 18.36 -2.28 32.82
C ARG A 92 18.18 -3.80 32.78
N ARG A 93 17.47 -4.33 31.80
CA ARG A 93 17.27 -5.78 31.62
C ARG A 93 18.57 -6.52 31.39
N LYS A 94 19.49 -5.93 30.65
CA LYS A 94 20.82 -6.52 30.38
C LYS A 94 21.72 -6.56 31.63
N ARG A 95 21.51 -5.67 32.61
CA ARG A 95 22.27 -5.57 33.88
C ARG A 95 21.33 -5.45 35.10
N PRO A 96 20.51 -6.47 35.40
CA PRO A 96 19.42 -6.35 36.39
C PRO A 96 19.92 -6.17 37.83
N THR A 97 21.12 -6.65 38.12
CA THR A 97 21.72 -6.60 39.48
C THR A 97 22.56 -5.37 39.74
N SER A 98 22.82 -4.53 38.74
CA SER A 98 23.66 -3.35 38.88
C SER A 98 22.89 -2.15 39.45
N GLN A 99 23.16 -1.83 40.74
CA GLN A 99 22.61 -0.64 41.41
C GLN A 99 22.99 0.66 40.68
N LYS A 100 24.25 0.75 40.20
CA LYS A 100 24.74 1.92 39.43
C LYS A 100 23.92 2.15 38.16
N VAL A 101 23.66 1.08 37.40
CA VAL A 101 22.81 1.15 36.18
C VAL A 101 21.39 1.58 36.55
N ALA A 102 20.81 1.03 37.61
CA ALA A 102 19.47 1.36 38.05
C ALA A 102 19.33 2.85 38.48
N GLU A 103 20.29 3.37 39.21
CA GLU A 103 20.33 4.77 39.66
C GLU A 103 20.53 5.72 38.48
N GLN A 104 21.48 5.41 37.57
CA GLN A 104 21.74 6.22 36.39
C GLN A 104 20.57 6.22 35.41
N ALA A 105 19.93 5.06 35.23
CA ALA A 105 18.69 4.94 34.43
C ALA A 105 17.56 5.83 34.98
N LYS A 106 17.36 5.87 36.30
CA LYS A 106 16.39 6.76 36.94
C LYS A 106 16.68 8.24 36.65
N ARG A 107 17.96 8.66 36.65
CA ARG A 107 18.34 10.05 36.33
C ARG A 107 18.01 10.39 34.88
N VAL A 108 18.37 9.53 33.95
CA VAL A 108 18.07 9.72 32.53
C VAL A 108 16.56 9.82 32.31
N LEU A 109 15.75 8.92 32.90
CA LEU A 109 14.28 8.93 32.77
C LEU A 109 13.65 10.18 33.39
N LYS A 110 14.09 10.62 34.58
CA LYS A 110 13.61 11.89 35.18
C LYS A 110 13.87 13.09 34.27
N ARG A 111 15.02 13.11 33.56
CA ARG A 111 15.34 14.18 32.62
C ARG A 111 14.44 14.14 31.37
N VAL A 112 14.08 12.91 30.92
CA VAL A 112 13.10 12.73 29.83
C VAL A 112 11.71 13.24 30.24
N ASP A 113 11.26 12.92 31.44
CA ASP A 113 9.97 13.40 31.97
C ASP A 113 9.94 14.92 32.09
N TRP A 114 11.05 15.52 32.50
CA TRP A 114 11.17 16.97 32.51
C TRP A 114 11.13 17.58 31.10
N MET A 115 11.79 16.97 30.10
CA MET A 115 11.71 17.43 28.71
C MET A 115 10.29 17.36 28.14
N LYS A 116 9.52 16.31 28.52
CA LYS A 116 8.08 16.22 28.19
C LYS A 116 7.30 17.38 28.79
N LEU A 117 7.52 17.67 30.05
CA LEU A 117 6.85 18.75 30.78
C LEU A 117 7.23 20.12 30.23
N ALA A 118 8.52 20.38 29.97
CA ALA A 118 9.02 21.62 29.41
C ALA A 118 8.47 21.88 28.00
N ARG A 119 8.28 20.84 27.18
CA ARG A 119 7.66 20.96 25.84
C ARG A 119 6.19 21.33 25.95
N LYS A 120 5.44 20.71 26.86
CA LYS A 120 4.06 21.10 27.16
C LYS A 120 4.00 22.56 27.69
N ALA A 121 4.88 22.90 28.62
CA ALA A 121 4.98 24.28 29.16
C ALA A 121 5.47 25.31 28.10
N GLY A 122 6.35 24.95 27.19
CA GLY A 122 6.89 25.84 26.15
C GLY A 122 5.84 26.23 25.10
N ALA A 123 4.92 25.34 24.76
CA ALA A 123 3.72 25.69 23.98
C ALA A 123 2.83 26.73 24.73
N TYR A 124 2.92 26.76 26.07
CA TYR A 124 2.20 27.66 26.95
C TYR A 124 3.03 28.85 27.45
N GLY A 125 4.36 28.78 27.34
CA GLY A 125 5.27 29.89 27.74
C GLY A 125 5.02 31.15 26.94
N LEU A 126 4.56 31.05 25.69
CA LEU A 126 4.09 32.18 24.90
C LEU A 126 2.82 32.81 25.49
N THR A 127 1.94 32.03 26.09
CA THR A 127 0.69 32.46 26.74
C THR A 127 1.00 33.14 28.08
N LEU A 128 2.00 32.68 28.83
CA LEU A 128 2.46 33.32 30.07
C LEU A 128 3.18 34.66 29.80
N ALA A 129 3.91 34.77 28.68
CA ALA A 129 4.51 36.04 28.26
C ALA A 129 3.50 37.07 27.77
N THR A 130 2.32 36.67 27.31
CA THR A 130 1.23 37.52 26.83
C THR A 130 0.14 37.76 27.86
N GLY A 131 0.17 37.10 29.03
CA GLY A 131 -0.73 37.37 30.18
C GLY A 131 -2.18 36.89 30.03
N ILE A 132 -2.50 36.05 29.04
CA ILE A 132 -3.86 35.51 28.83
C ILE A 132 -3.83 33.97 28.87
N PRO A 133 -4.19 33.32 30.01
CA PRO A 133 -4.27 31.87 30.09
C PRO A 133 -5.56 31.33 29.45
N HIS A 134 -5.45 30.36 28.56
CA HIS A 134 -6.60 29.61 28.03
C HIS A 134 -7.06 28.59 29.09
N PRO A 135 -8.37 28.43 29.39
CA PRO A 135 -8.87 27.57 30.46
C PRO A 135 -8.49 26.09 30.36
N ASP A 136 -8.34 25.56 29.12
CA ASP A 136 -7.99 24.17 28.88
C ASP A 136 -6.52 23.85 29.23
N THR A 137 -5.62 24.83 29.14
CA THR A 137 -4.20 24.70 29.44
C THR A 137 -3.90 24.50 30.92
N ILE A 138 -4.68 25.11 31.81
CA ILE A 138 -4.54 24.94 33.26
C ILE A 138 -4.95 23.52 33.68
N LYS A 139 -5.92 22.92 33.00
CA LYS A 139 -6.42 21.56 33.27
C LYS A 139 -5.41 20.50 32.91
N GLU A 140 -4.78 20.61 31.71
CA GLU A 140 -3.76 19.66 31.22
C GLU A 140 -2.46 19.74 32.02
N LEU A 141 -2.05 20.95 32.43
CA LEU A 141 -0.90 21.13 33.33
C LEU A 141 -1.15 20.51 34.72
N GLY A 142 -2.39 20.65 35.21
CA GLY A 142 -2.84 20.01 36.47
C GLY A 142 -2.85 18.49 36.40
N GLU A 143 -3.25 17.91 35.26
CA GLU A 143 -3.25 16.46 35.06
C GLU A 143 -1.83 15.89 34.90
N ALA A 144 -0.94 16.60 34.20
CA ALA A 144 0.46 16.22 34.06
C ALA A 144 1.23 16.29 35.39
N ALA A 145 1.00 17.34 36.20
CA ALA A 145 1.56 17.46 37.54
C ALA A 145 1.02 16.39 38.50
N ARG A 146 -0.26 16.02 38.39
CA ARG A 146 -0.85 14.91 39.17
C ARG A 146 -0.29 13.55 38.78
N SER A 147 0.03 13.35 37.50
CA SER A 147 0.65 12.11 37.00
C SER A 147 2.08 11.91 37.52
N LEU A 148 2.83 13.01 37.66
CA LEU A 148 4.23 12.98 38.11
C LEU A 148 4.40 12.95 39.64
N LEU A 149 3.47 13.54 40.38
CA LEU A 149 3.61 13.79 41.85
C LEU A 149 2.70 12.93 42.74
N GLY A 150 1.84 12.09 42.16
CA GLY A 150 0.89 11.26 42.92
C GLY A 150 -0.33 12.04 43.44
N LYS A 151 -1.35 11.31 43.98
CA LYS A 151 -2.72 11.77 44.34
C LYS A 151 -2.82 12.85 45.42
N GLY A 152 -2.06 13.93 45.38
CA GLY A 152 -2.05 14.93 46.44
C GLY A 152 -2.20 16.42 46.02
N ALA A 153 -2.29 16.72 44.73
CA ALA A 153 -2.32 18.10 44.28
C ALA A 153 -3.74 18.52 43.85
N GLU A 154 -4.46 19.20 44.71
CA GLU A 154 -5.84 19.67 44.43
C GLU A 154 -5.91 21.03 43.75
N ASP A 155 -4.84 21.81 43.74
CA ASP A 155 -4.87 23.18 43.16
C ASP A 155 -3.54 23.54 42.46
N VAL A 156 -3.56 23.58 41.12
CA VAL A 156 -2.37 23.85 40.29
C VAL A 156 -2.43 25.27 39.73
N SER A 157 -2.01 26.24 40.55
CA SER A 157 -1.69 27.60 40.07
C SER A 157 -0.22 27.70 39.66
N PRO A 158 0.19 28.69 38.82
CA PRO A 158 1.61 28.90 38.49
C PRO A 158 2.51 29.08 39.72
N GLU A 159 1.96 29.67 40.81
CA GLU A 159 2.65 29.84 42.09
C GLU A 159 2.81 28.51 42.83
N ASN A 160 1.79 27.64 42.76
CA ASN A 160 1.83 26.30 43.34
C ASN A 160 2.71 25.35 42.55
N LEU A 161 2.85 25.52 41.23
CA LEU A 161 3.79 24.77 40.39
C LEU A 161 5.25 25.10 40.77
N ALA A 162 5.54 26.40 40.98
CA ALA A 162 6.85 26.82 41.47
C ALA A 162 7.15 26.33 42.90
N ALA A 163 6.11 26.22 43.76
CA ALA A 163 6.23 25.65 45.11
C ALA A 163 6.40 24.13 45.09
N LEU A 164 5.75 23.43 44.15
CA LEU A 164 5.90 21.97 43.93
C LEU A 164 7.29 21.62 43.42
N VAL A 165 7.84 22.40 42.50
CA VAL A 165 9.24 22.28 42.04
C VAL A 165 10.21 22.53 43.19
N LYS A 166 9.92 23.50 44.08
CA LYS A 166 10.71 23.73 45.30
C LYS A 166 10.63 22.63 46.37
N GLY A 167 9.55 21.84 46.40
CA GLY A 167 9.37 20.68 47.28
C GLY A 167 9.83 19.34 46.70
N SER A 168 10.20 19.32 45.40
CA SER A 168 10.67 18.11 44.73
C SER A 168 12.14 17.79 45.03
N ASP A 169 12.53 16.56 44.69
CA ASP A 169 13.89 16.03 44.76
C ASP A 169 14.91 17.10 44.23
N GLU A 170 16.03 17.28 44.95
CA GLU A 170 17.09 18.26 44.65
C GLU A 170 17.54 18.20 43.17
N TYR A 171 17.57 17.01 42.60
CA TYR A 171 17.87 16.78 41.19
C TYR A 171 16.84 17.39 40.22
N LEU A 172 15.54 17.34 40.53
CA LEU A 172 14.50 17.98 39.68
C LEU A 172 14.56 19.50 39.72
N ARG A 173 15.06 20.09 40.82
CA ARG A 173 15.31 21.55 40.89
C ARG A 173 16.48 21.95 40.01
N GLU A 174 17.59 21.18 40.08
CA GLU A 174 18.78 21.41 39.26
C GLU A 174 18.42 21.34 37.77
N VAL A 175 17.65 20.33 37.37
CA VAL A 175 17.19 20.18 35.97
C VAL A 175 16.23 21.31 35.54
N ALA A 176 15.42 21.85 36.45
CA ALA A 176 14.47 22.94 36.15
C ALA A 176 15.14 24.31 35.95
N GLU A 177 16.33 24.49 36.52
CA GLU A 177 17.11 25.75 36.39
C GLU A 177 17.99 25.78 35.14
N GLU A 178 18.23 24.61 34.49
CA GLU A 178 19.02 24.51 33.25
C GLU A 178 18.27 25.05 32.02
N SER A 179 18.99 25.74 31.14
CA SER A 179 18.47 26.12 29.84
C SER A 179 18.32 24.89 28.94
N ALA A 180 17.48 24.95 27.88
CA ALA A 180 17.27 23.84 26.96
C ALA A 180 18.57 23.28 26.33
N PRO A 181 19.56 24.09 25.92
CA PRO A 181 20.87 23.57 25.47
C PRO A 181 21.64 22.83 26.57
N GLU A 182 21.62 23.33 27.82
CA GLU A 182 22.29 22.68 28.96
C GLU A 182 21.66 21.34 29.28
N GLN A 183 20.33 21.26 29.27
CA GLN A 183 19.59 20.00 29.46
C GLN A 183 19.94 18.96 28.40
N MET A 184 20.07 19.39 27.15
CA MET A 184 20.47 18.49 26.05
C MET A 184 21.90 17.98 26.22
N HIS A 185 22.81 18.82 26.67
CA HIS A 185 24.20 18.43 26.94
C HIS A 185 24.26 17.42 28.10
N ALA A 186 23.62 17.75 29.21
CA ALA A 186 23.57 16.90 30.39
C ALA A 186 22.87 15.55 30.11
N PHE A 187 21.79 15.52 29.31
CA PHE A 187 21.18 14.27 28.85
C PHE A 187 22.20 13.36 28.17
N ARG A 188 22.97 13.90 27.24
CA ARG A 188 23.98 13.13 26.48
C ARG A 188 25.09 12.61 27.40
N GLU A 189 25.55 13.40 28.34
CA GLU A 189 26.56 13.00 29.32
C GLU A 189 26.07 11.89 30.26
N GLU A 190 24.84 12.06 30.80
CA GLU A 190 24.21 11.06 31.67
C GLU A 190 23.93 9.76 30.93
N PHE A 191 23.49 9.85 29.68
CA PHE A 191 23.26 8.66 28.85
C PHE A 191 24.58 7.94 28.51
N ALA A 192 25.62 8.69 28.13
CA ALA A 192 26.95 8.13 27.89
C ALA A 192 27.52 7.49 29.16
N LYS A 193 27.24 8.05 30.35
CA LYS A 193 27.60 7.45 31.63
C LYS A 193 26.82 6.15 31.88
N LEU A 194 25.52 6.12 31.58
CA LEU A 194 24.70 4.93 31.68
C LEU A 194 25.26 3.77 30.84
N LEU A 195 25.69 4.03 29.60
CA LEU A 195 26.33 3.01 28.75
C LEU A 195 27.65 2.50 29.36
N ARG A 196 28.46 3.38 29.93
CA ARG A 196 29.73 2.99 30.61
C ARG A 196 29.43 2.14 31.84
N ASP A 197 28.49 2.57 32.69
CA ASP A 197 28.13 1.87 33.93
C ASP A 197 27.49 0.49 33.63
N ALA A 198 26.83 0.34 32.48
CA ALA A 198 26.31 -0.92 31.96
C ALA A 198 27.35 -1.78 31.25
N GLU A 199 28.58 -1.33 31.12
CA GLU A 199 29.68 -2.00 30.38
C GLU A 199 29.30 -2.29 28.91
N ILE A 200 28.53 -1.40 28.28
CA ILE A 200 28.16 -1.50 26.87
C ILE A 200 29.17 -0.73 26.01
N ASP A 201 29.88 -1.46 25.17
CA ASP A 201 30.83 -0.89 24.20
C ASP A 201 30.13 -0.32 22.97
N ARG A 202 28.97 -0.90 22.59
CA ARG A 202 28.17 -0.43 21.45
C ARG A 202 26.68 -0.56 21.71
N LEU A 203 25.96 0.52 21.55
CA LEU A 203 24.50 0.56 21.45
C LEU A 203 24.11 0.58 19.97
N VAL A 204 23.34 -0.42 19.53
CA VAL A 204 22.77 -0.48 18.17
C VAL A 204 21.25 -0.38 18.28
N VAL A 205 20.68 0.65 17.70
CA VAL A 205 19.23 0.85 17.67
C VAL A 205 18.71 0.61 16.26
N LEU A 206 17.90 -0.41 16.09
CA LEU A 206 17.25 -0.75 14.84
C LEU A 206 15.87 -0.10 14.80
N VAL A 207 15.67 0.84 13.89
CA VAL A 207 14.40 1.57 13.74
C VAL A 207 13.70 1.05 12.50
N ASP A 208 12.51 0.47 12.70
CA ASP A 208 11.73 -0.18 11.65
C ASP A 208 10.35 0.45 11.51
N ASP A 209 9.72 0.24 10.35
CA ASP A 209 8.33 0.62 10.03
C ASP A 209 8.01 2.13 10.21
N LEU A 210 8.99 3.02 10.09
CA LEU A 210 8.76 4.47 10.09
C LEU A 210 7.88 4.94 8.94
N ASP A 211 7.94 4.25 7.82
CA ASP A 211 7.15 4.50 6.61
C ASP A 211 5.66 4.14 6.78
N ARG A 212 5.28 3.47 7.87
CA ARG A 212 3.89 3.19 8.23
C ARG A 212 3.32 4.18 9.26
N CYS A 213 4.17 5.00 9.86
CA CYS A 213 3.75 5.96 10.87
C CYS A 213 3.03 7.14 10.25
N LEU A 214 2.19 7.81 11.06
CA LEU A 214 1.70 9.14 10.70
C LEU A 214 2.90 10.09 10.50
N PRO A 215 2.82 11.06 9.57
CA PRO A 215 3.95 11.93 9.23
C PRO A 215 4.60 12.63 10.43
N ASN A 216 3.78 13.12 11.38
CA ASN A 216 4.28 13.76 12.60
C ASN A 216 5.07 12.80 13.50
N ILE A 217 4.60 11.55 13.67
CA ILE A 217 5.28 10.53 14.47
C ILE A 217 6.60 10.11 13.84
N ALA A 218 6.62 9.94 12.51
CA ALA A 218 7.86 9.64 11.78
C ALA A 218 8.91 10.73 11.99
N ILE A 219 8.52 12.02 11.87
CA ILE A 219 9.43 13.15 12.08
C ILE A 219 9.88 13.22 13.55
N GLU A 220 8.97 13.06 14.52
CA GLU A 220 9.33 13.05 15.95
C GLU A 220 10.34 11.94 16.28
N THR A 221 10.19 10.75 15.69
CA THR A 221 11.13 9.65 15.86
C THR A 221 12.50 10.00 15.25
N LEU A 222 12.52 10.56 14.05
CA LEU A 222 13.78 11.01 13.42
C LEU A 222 14.47 12.12 14.22
N GLU A 223 13.72 13.03 14.80
CA GLU A 223 14.27 14.03 15.72
C GLU A 223 14.77 13.42 17.03
N ALA A 224 14.14 12.36 17.55
CA ALA A 224 14.67 11.63 18.68
C ALA A 224 16.03 11.00 18.36
N ILE A 225 16.15 10.35 17.21
CA ILE A 225 17.44 9.80 16.73
C ILE A 225 18.50 10.87 16.68
N ARG A 226 18.16 12.08 16.20
CA ARG A 226 19.08 13.22 16.15
C ARG A 226 19.66 13.59 17.52
N LEU A 227 18.93 13.39 18.62
CA LEU A 227 19.46 13.62 19.96
C LEU A 227 20.63 12.68 20.28
N PHE A 228 20.54 11.43 19.83
CA PHE A 228 21.55 10.41 20.06
C PHE A 228 22.73 10.46 19.10
N LEU A 229 22.61 11.17 17.96
CA LEU A 229 23.73 11.31 17.01
C LEU A 229 24.95 12.06 17.61
N PHE A 230 24.87 12.44 18.89
CA PHE A 230 25.97 13.02 19.64
C PHE A 230 26.30 12.22 20.91
N VAL A 231 25.68 11.05 21.10
CA VAL A 231 25.99 10.14 22.19
C VAL A 231 27.08 9.18 21.72
N PRO A 232 28.26 9.15 22.37
CA PRO A 232 29.32 8.23 22.01
C PRO A 232 28.85 6.76 22.03
N ARG A 233 29.38 5.95 21.13
CA ARG A 233 29.08 4.50 21.02
C ARG A 233 27.67 4.14 20.59
N ALA A 234 26.84 5.11 20.18
CA ALA A 234 25.51 4.85 19.64
C ALA A 234 25.56 4.65 18.12
N ALA A 235 24.86 3.64 17.62
CA ALA A 235 24.62 3.42 16.21
C ALA A 235 23.15 3.22 15.93
N PHE A 236 22.68 3.78 14.81
CA PHE A 236 21.28 3.64 14.36
C PHE A 236 21.25 2.98 13.00
N VAL A 237 20.37 2.00 12.84
CA VAL A 237 20.06 1.40 11.55
C VAL A 237 18.59 1.65 11.27
N ILE A 238 18.29 2.46 10.26
CA ILE A 238 16.96 2.97 9.98
C ILE A 238 16.42 2.28 8.73
N GLY A 239 15.45 1.40 8.91
CA GLY A 239 14.73 0.73 7.82
C GLY A 239 13.50 1.54 7.41
N ALA A 240 13.57 2.25 6.28
CA ALA A 240 12.45 3.08 5.84
C ALA A 240 12.36 3.20 4.31
N ASP A 241 11.16 3.46 3.81
CA ASP A 241 10.93 3.90 2.43
C ASP A 241 11.23 5.39 2.32
N GLU A 242 12.25 5.75 1.53
CA GLU A 242 12.72 7.11 1.36
C GLU A 242 11.60 8.06 0.87
N GLY A 243 10.78 7.59 -0.08
CA GLY A 243 9.68 8.39 -0.63
C GLY A 243 8.58 8.67 0.40
N MET A 244 8.30 7.72 1.29
CA MET A 244 7.32 7.92 2.38
C MET A 244 7.86 8.88 3.44
N ILE A 245 9.14 8.82 3.76
CA ILE A 245 9.76 9.78 4.69
C ILE A 245 9.82 11.18 4.06
N GLU A 246 10.15 11.29 2.77
CA GLU A 246 10.07 12.56 2.04
C GLU A 246 8.66 13.16 2.07
N TYR A 247 7.63 12.30 1.93
CA TYR A 247 6.24 12.72 2.08
C TYR A 247 5.95 13.23 3.49
N ALA A 248 6.41 12.52 4.54
CA ALA A 248 6.23 12.95 5.92
C ALA A 248 6.89 14.32 6.20
N VAL A 249 8.10 14.54 5.70
CA VAL A 249 8.81 15.84 5.81
C VAL A 249 8.02 16.95 5.12
N ARG A 250 7.49 16.71 3.93
CA ARG A 250 6.66 17.69 3.19
C ARG A 250 5.38 18.04 3.94
N GLN A 251 4.74 17.06 4.55
CA GLN A 251 3.51 17.30 5.34
C GLN A 251 3.79 18.07 6.64
N HIS A 252 4.94 17.82 7.25
CA HIS A 252 5.33 18.50 8.49
C HIS A 252 5.79 19.95 8.26
N PHE A 253 6.35 20.25 7.09
CA PHE A 253 6.86 21.57 6.71
C PHE A 253 6.19 22.08 5.41
N PRO A 254 4.89 22.45 5.43
CA PRO A 254 4.13 22.81 4.23
C PRO A 254 4.59 24.12 3.57
N ASP A 255 5.16 25.08 4.34
CA ASP A 255 5.49 26.44 3.88
C ASP A 255 6.90 26.60 3.29
N LEU A 256 7.51 25.50 2.84
CA LEU A 256 8.86 25.57 2.27
C LEU A 256 8.88 26.26 0.89
N PRO A 257 9.89 27.14 0.63
CA PRO A 257 9.97 27.87 -0.63
C PRO A 257 10.03 26.96 -1.86
N VAL A 258 9.20 27.24 -2.85
CA VAL A 258 9.09 26.46 -4.11
C VAL A 258 10.40 26.48 -4.92
N ALA A 259 11.24 27.50 -4.77
CA ALA A 259 12.49 27.65 -5.49
C ALA A 259 13.55 26.57 -5.17
N THR A 260 13.49 25.98 -3.99
CA THR A 260 14.35 24.85 -3.58
C THR A 260 13.64 23.48 -3.72
N GLY A 261 12.35 23.48 -4.03
CA GLY A 261 11.45 22.35 -4.14
C GLY A 261 11.28 21.55 -2.85
N PRO A 262 10.07 21.15 -2.46
CA PRO A 262 9.84 20.36 -1.25
C PRO A 262 10.63 19.04 -1.22
N ALA A 263 10.86 18.45 -2.41
CA ALA A 263 11.64 17.23 -2.55
C ALA A 263 13.13 17.42 -2.22
N SER A 264 13.74 18.54 -2.63
CA SER A 264 15.15 18.81 -2.33
C SER A 264 15.37 19.10 -0.84
N TYR A 265 14.43 19.78 -0.16
CA TYR A 265 14.52 20.02 1.28
C TYR A 265 14.36 18.71 2.08
N ALA A 266 13.40 17.87 1.73
CA ALA A 266 13.16 16.60 2.38
C ALA A 266 14.39 15.68 2.27
N ARG A 267 14.99 15.62 1.08
CA ARG A 267 16.23 14.88 0.87
C ARG A 267 17.39 15.42 1.70
N ASN A 268 17.59 16.74 1.70
CA ASN A 268 18.62 17.38 2.52
C ASN A 268 18.40 17.17 4.02
N TYR A 269 17.14 17.07 4.47
CA TYR A 269 16.82 16.75 5.86
C TYR A 269 17.26 15.32 6.21
N LEU A 270 16.98 14.34 5.35
CA LEU A 270 17.41 12.96 5.53
C LEU A 270 18.93 12.81 5.46
N GLU A 271 19.60 13.47 4.53
CA GLU A 271 21.06 13.44 4.38
C GLU A 271 21.81 13.98 5.63
N LYS A 272 21.18 14.85 6.42
CA LYS A 272 21.72 15.31 7.70
C LYS A 272 21.55 14.31 8.84
N LEU A 273 20.59 13.40 8.73
CA LEU A 273 20.31 12.41 9.76
C LEU A 273 20.97 11.06 9.46
N ILE A 274 21.09 10.69 8.19
CA ILE A 274 21.60 9.41 7.73
C ILE A 274 22.96 9.63 7.09
N GLN A 275 24.01 9.16 7.79
CA GLN A 275 25.39 9.32 7.34
C GLN A 275 25.76 8.35 6.23
N VAL A 276 25.20 7.12 6.28
CA VAL A 276 25.47 6.07 5.29
C VAL A 276 24.12 5.59 4.73
N PRO A 277 23.61 6.21 3.65
CA PRO A 277 22.42 5.73 2.99
C PRO A 277 22.75 4.51 2.13
N PHE A 278 21.96 3.45 2.27
CA PHE A 278 22.04 2.26 1.43
C PHE A 278 20.64 1.87 0.94
N ARG A 279 20.49 1.68 -0.35
CA ARG A 279 19.21 1.21 -0.94
C ARG A 279 19.29 -0.27 -1.29
N LEU A 280 18.31 -1.05 -0.82
CA LEU A 280 18.17 -2.45 -1.20
C LEU A 280 17.96 -2.54 -2.71
N PRO A 281 18.72 -3.39 -3.42
CA PRO A 281 18.52 -3.58 -4.84
C PRO A 281 17.19 -4.28 -5.12
N SER A 282 16.51 -3.86 -6.18
CA SER A 282 15.40 -4.63 -6.74
C SER A 282 15.91 -5.93 -7.37
N LEU A 283 15.12 -6.99 -7.31
CA LEU A 283 15.49 -8.26 -7.92
C LEU A 283 15.46 -8.14 -9.45
N GLY A 284 16.57 -8.50 -10.08
CA GLY A 284 16.63 -8.70 -11.51
C GLY A 284 15.98 -10.02 -11.93
N TYR A 285 16.08 -10.36 -13.22
CA TYR A 285 15.52 -11.58 -13.76
C TYR A 285 16.07 -12.86 -13.09
N ALA A 286 17.40 -12.96 -12.95
CA ALA A 286 18.05 -14.14 -12.37
C ALA A 286 17.67 -14.34 -10.91
N GLU A 287 17.69 -13.27 -10.11
CA GLU A 287 17.29 -13.28 -8.71
C GLU A 287 15.81 -13.62 -8.55
N THR A 288 14.93 -13.04 -9.38
CA THR A 288 13.49 -13.35 -9.38
C THR A 288 13.25 -14.83 -9.70
N ARG A 289 13.94 -15.39 -10.69
CA ARG A 289 13.83 -16.81 -11.04
C ARG A 289 14.25 -17.72 -9.88
N ILE A 290 15.37 -17.43 -9.24
CA ILE A 290 15.85 -18.17 -8.06
C ILE A 290 14.83 -18.08 -6.94
N TYR A 291 14.38 -16.87 -6.63
CA TYR A 291 13.43 -16.61 -5.55
C TYR A 291 12.10 -17.34 -5.74
N VAL A 292 11.53 -17.29 -6.94
CA VAL A 292 10.30 -18.02 -7.29
C VAL A 292 10.51 -19.54 -7.16
N THR A 293 11.65 -20.05 -7.63
CA THR A 293 11.97 -21.48 -7.49
C THR A 293 12.00 -21.89 -6.02
N LEU A 294 12.69 -21.13 -5.17
CA LEU A 294 12.77 -21.40 -3.73
C LEU A 294 11.41 -21.33 -3.04
N LEU A 295 10.57 -20.35 -3.39
CA LEU A 295 9.22 -20.24 -2.83
C LEU A 295 8.34 -21.44 -3.21
N LEU A 296 8.42 -21.92 -4.45
CA LEU A 296 7.66 -23.09 -4.91
C LEU A 296 8.14 -24.37 -4.22
N VAL A 297 9.46 -24.55 -4.09
CA VAL A 297 10.05 -25.69 -3.40
C VAL A 297 9.73 -25.66 -1.90
N LEU A 298 9.83 -24.51 -1.26
CA LEU A 298 9.42 -24.30 0.13
C LEU A 298 7.97 -24.72 0.38
N ASN A 299 7.08 -24.39 -0.56
CA ASN A 299 5.66 -24.74 -0.45
C ASN A 299 5.40 -26.25 -0.52
N VAL A 300 6.21 -27.00 -1.26
CA VAL A 300 6.05 -28.45 -1.46
C VAL A 300 6.75 -29.26 -0.35
N PHE A 301 7.99 -28.93 -0.06
CA PHE A 301 8.83 -29.75 0.82
C PHE A 301 8.88 -29.23 2.27
N GLY A 302 8.58 -27.93 2.47
CA GLY A 302 8.73 -27.27 3.77
C GLY A 302 10.17 -26.79 4.03
N GLU A 303 10.29 -25.92 5.04
CA GLU A 303 11.55 -25.22 5.37
C GLU A 303 12.64 -26.15 5.92
N GLU A 304 12.25 -27.17 6.68
CA GLU A 304 13.20 -28.11 7.33
C GLU A 304 13.64 -29.28 6.44
N SER A 305 13.12 -29.38 5.20
CA SER A 305 13.49 -30.45 4.31
C SER A 305 14.93 -30.34 3.83
N ASP A 306 15.57 -31.48 3.63
CA ASP A 306 16.96 -31.58 3.15
C ASP A 306 17.08 -30.98 1.73
N GLU A 307 16.07 -31.20 0.90
CA GLU A 307 15.99 -30.67 -0.46
C GLU A 307 15.96 -29.15 -0.47
N PHE A 308 15.12 -28.52 0.37
CA PHE A 308 15.02 -27.07 0.46
C PHE A 308 16.31 -26.45 1.01
N GLN A 309 16.88 -27.05 2.06
CA GLN A 309 18.11 -26.54 2.68
C GLN A 309 19.30 -26.58 1.70
N LYS A 310 19.48 -27.70 1.00
CA LYS A 310 20.54 -27.85 -0.02
C LYS A 310 20.34 -26.89 -1.19
N LEU A 311 19.09 -26.75 -1.66
CA LEU A 311 18.78 -25.84 -2.75
C LEU A 311 18.99 -24.37 -2.35
N THR A 312 18.65 -24.01 -1.12
CA THR A 312 18.90 -22.67 -0.57
C THR A 312 20.40 -22.38 -0.44
N ALA A 313 21.19 -23.37 0.00
CA ALA A 313 22.63 -23.23 0.06
C ALA A 313 23.25 -23.02 -1.34
N LEU A 314 22.80 -23.81 -2.34
CA LEU A 314 23.22 -23.62 -3.72
C LEU A 314 22.79 -22.25 -4.28
N ALA A 315 21.57 -21.83 -4.00
CA ALA A 315 21.07 -20.51 -4.42
C ALA A 315 21.92 -19.36 -3.85
N ARG A 316 22.34 -19.45 -2.58
CA ARG A 316 23.26 -18.48 -1.97
C ARG A 316 24.61 -18.38 -2.70
N GLU A 317 25.17 -19.50 -3.10
CA GLU A 317 26.42 -19.50 -3.88
C GLU A 317 26.25 -18.85 -5.26
N VAL A 318 25.11 -19.10 -5.93
CA VAL A 318 24.79 -18.46 -7.21
C VAL A 318 24.54 -16.96 -7.03
N LEU A 319 23.74 -16.56 -6.03
CA LEU A 319 23.41 -15.16 -5.73
C LEU A 319 24.63 -14.35 -5.24
N ARG A 320 25.67 -15.00 -4.78
CA ARG A 320 26.92 -14.35 -4.43
C ARG A 320 27.60 -13.69 -5.64
N ARG A 321 27.40 -14.21 -6.84
CA ARG A 321 27.94 -13.68 -8.09
C ARG A 321 26.96 -13.88 -9.25
N PRO A 322 25.79 -13.22 -9.23
CA PRO A 322 24.69 -13.49 -10.16
C PRO A 322 25.04 -13.22 -11.63
N TRP A 323 26.08 -12.41 -11.88
CA TRP A 323 26.58 -12.11 -13.23
C TRP A 323 27.46 -13.22 -13.83
N LYS A 324 27.78 -14.29 -13.10
CA LYS A 324 28.66 -15.38 -13.59
C LYS A 324 27.92 -16.53 -14.26
N GLY A 325 26.60 -16.55 -14.20
CA GLY A 325 25.82 -17.65 -14.77
C GLY A 325 24.32 -17.34 -14.87
N PRO A 326 23.56 -18.22 -15.54
CA PRO A 326 22.13 -18.03 -15.81
C PRO A 326 21.22 -18.25 -14.60
N GLY A 327 21.75 -18.42 -13.42
CA GLY A 327 21.00 -18.76 -12.20
C GLY A 327 21.13 -20.24 -11.82
N LEU A 328 20.10 -20.79 -11.16
CA LEU A 328 20.06 -22.23 -10.84
C LEU A 328 19.91 -23.04 -12.13
N ASP A 329 20.93 -23.81 -12.49
CA ASP A 329 20.87 -24.74 -13.61
C ASP A 329 20.64 -26.18 -13.13
N ARG A 330 20.12 -27.03 -14.03
CA ARG A 330 19.79 -28.43 -13.70
C ARG A 330 21.00 -29.24 -13.20
N LYS A 331 22.19 -29.01 -13.78
CA LYS A 331 23.38 -29.75 -13.38
C LYS A 331 23.84 -29.39 -11.98
N ALA A 332 23.80 -28.10 -11.62
CA ALA A 332 24.15 -27.65 -10.29
C ALA A 332 23.16 -28.18 -9.24
N VAL A 333 21.86 -28.21 -9.57
CA VAL A 333 20.81 -28.80 -8.70
C VAL A 333 21.02 -30.30 -8.55
N GLU A 334 21.30 -31.03 -9.63
CA GLU A 334 21.59 -32.45 -9.59
C GLU A 334 22.83 -32.79 -8.75
N GLN A 335 23.87 -31.98 -8.85
CA GLN A 335 25.07 -32.12 -8.01
C GLN A 335 24.80 -31.89 -6.53
N ALA A 336 23.94 -30.92 -6.21
CA ALA A 336 23.61 -30.56 -4.83
C ALA A 336 22.66 -31.59 -4.17
N LEU A 337 21.68 -32.10 -4.92
CA LEU A 337 20.63 -32.96 -4.40
C LEU A 337 20.92 -34.47 -4.65
N GLY A 338 21.88 -34.80 -5.54
CA GLY A 338 22.14 -36.17 -6.00
C GLY A 338 21.22 -36.63 -7.14
N SER A 339 19.99 -36.14 -7.17
CA SER A 339 19.00 -36.26 -8.25
C SER A 339 18.07 -35.07 -8.23
N VAL A 340 17.45 -34.73 -9.35
CA VAL A 340 16.48 -33.63 -9.40
C VAL A 340 15.08 -34.19 -9.19
N PRO A 341 14.42 -33.93 -8.02
CA PRO A 341 13.02 -34.32 -7.84
C PRO A 341 12.13 -33.64 -8.88
N VAL A 342 11.07 -34.33 -9.31
CA VAL A 342 10.14 -33.84 -10.34
C VAL A 342 9.50 -32.51 -9.93
N GLU A 343 9.22 -32.33 -8.65
CA GLU A 343 8.65 -31.10 -8.09
C GLU A 343 9.63 -29.93 -8.20
N VAL A 344 10.92 -30.15 -7.97
CA VAL A 344 11.97 -29.14 -8.14
C VAL A 344 12.13 -28.78 -9.62
N GLU A 345 12.12 -29.75 -10.52
CA GLU A 345 12.19 -29.54 -11.96
C GLU A 345 11.01 -28.70 -12.45
N ARG A 346 9.78 -29.05 -12.05
CA ARG A 346 8.57 -28.26 -12.34
C ARG A 346 8.65 -26.83 -11.79
N ALA A 347 9.16 -26.67 -10.56
CA ALA A 347 9.34 -25.35 -9.96
C ALA A 347 10.34 -24.49 -10.77
N MET A 348 11.45 -25.07 -11.22
CA MET A 348 12.45 -24.38 -12.04
C MET A 348 11.91 -23.99 -13.42
N GLU A 349 11.13 -24.87 -14.06
CA GLU A 349 10.48 -24.58 -15.34
C GLU A 349 9.46 -23.46 -15.22
N LEU A 350 8.56 -23.55 -14.24
CA LEU A 350 7.55 -22.51 -13.99
C LEU A 350 8.22 -21.17 -13.68
N ALA A 351 9.21 -21.17 -12.79
CA ALA A 351 9.97 -19.96 -12.47
C ALA A 351 10.64 -19.36 -13.71
N GLY A 352 11.21 -20.20 -14.59
CA GLY A 352 11.82 -19.74 -15.84
C GLY A 352 10.83 -19.06 -16.79
N ARG A 353 9.56 -19.51 -16.81
CA ARG A 353 8.51 -18.95 -17.66
C ARG A 353 7.96 -17.64 -17.13
N ILE A 354 7.74 -17.51 -15.82
CA ILE A 354 7.07 -16.34 -15.23
C ILE A 354 8.02 -15.26 -14.73
N ALA A 355 9.29 -15.57 -14.44
CA ALA A 355 10.24 -14.62 -13.88
C ALA A 355 10.47 -13.37 -14.74
N PRO A 356 10.54 -13.42 -16.10
CA PRO A 356 10.73 -12.23 -16.90
C PRO A 356 9.69 -11.15 -16.59
N ILE A 357 8.42 -11.52 -16.67
CA ILE A 357 7.32 -10.54 -16.47
C ILE A 357 7.11 -10.22 -14.99
N LEU A 358 7.36 -11.17 -14.09
CA LEU A 358 7.32 -10.87 -12.64
C LEU A 358 8.41 -9.89 -12.23
N ALA A 359 9.61 -9.99 -12.79
CA ALA A 359 10.69 -9.04 -12.51
C ALA A 359 10.28 -7.61 -12.91
N ASP A 360 9.75 -7.44 -14.11
CA ASP A 360 9.31 -6.14 -14.61
C ASP A 360 8.01 -5.68 -13.93
N GLY A 361 6.98 -6.50 -13.91
CA GLY A 361 5.67 -6.15 -13.37
C GLY A 361 5.67 -5.89 -11.87
N ALA A 362 6.38 -6.71 -11.10
CA ALA A 362 6.57 -6.49 -9.65
C ALA A 362 7.73 -5.53 -9.34
N ARG A 363 8.40 -4.96 -10.35
CA ARG A 363 9.60 -4.11 -10.21
C ARG A 363 10.66 -4.72 -9.30
N GLY A 364 10.83 -6.04 -9.38
CA GLY A 364 11.75 -6.80 -8.55
C GLY A 364 11.45 -6.77 -7.05
N ASN A 365 10.20 -6.53 -6.66
CA ASN A 365 9.81 -6.45 -5.26
C ASN A 365 9.49 -7.86 -4.69
N PRO A 366 10.25 -8.36 -3.70
CA PRO A 366 10.10 -9.72 -3.16
C PRO A 366 8.70 -10.00 -2.59
N ARG A 367 8.10 -9.04 -1.91
CA ARG A 367 6.76 -9.19 -1.33
C ARG A 367 5.68 -9.32 -2.39
N GLN A 368 5.79 -8.56 -3.47
CA GLN A 368 4.85 -8.63 -4.59
C GLN A 368 4.94 -10.00 -5.27
N ILE A 369 6.16 -10.53 -5.44
CA ILE A 369 6.41 -11.86 -6.00
C ILE A 369 5.82 -12.94 -5.06
N LYS A 370 6.11 -12.88 -3.76
CA LYS A 370 5.57 -13.81 -2.76
C LYS A 370 4.04 -13.82 -2.75
N ARG A 371 3.42 -12.64 -2.78
CA ARG A 371 1.96 -12.50 -2.84
C ARG A 371 1.36 -13.09 -4.11
N PHE A 372 2.03 -12.92 -5.24
CA PHE A 372 1.60 -13.55 -6.49
C PHE A 372 1.59 -15.08 -6.36
N ILE A 373 2.67 -15.68 -5.86
CA ILE A 373 2.78 -17.12 -5.65
C ILE A 373 1.71 -17.61 -4.67
N ASN A 374 1.51 -16.92 -3.54
CA ASN A 374 0.49 -17.27 -2.56
C ASN A 374 -0.93 -17.23 -3.14
N THR A 375 -1.24 -16.21 -3.94
CA THR A 375 -2.54 -16.09 -4.60
C THR A 375 -2.74 -17.23 -5.60
N MET A 376 -1.71 -17.59 -6.36
CA MET A 376 -1.74 -18.72 -7.29
C MET A 376 -2.02 -20.04 -6.56
N MET A 377 -1.31 -20.30 -5.45
CA MET A 377 -1.51 -21.52 -4.66
C MET A 377 -2.91 -21.59 -4.03
N LEU A 378 -3.43 -20.44 -3.54
CA LEU A 378 -4.79 -20.36 -3.01
C LEU A 378 -5.83 -20.71 -4.10
N ARG A 379 -5.66 -20.19 -5.32
CA ARG A 379 -6.58 -20.46 -6.44
C ARG A 379 -6.57 -21.95 -6.83
N LEU A 380 -5.38 -22.56 -6.83
CA LEU A 380 -5.25 -24.00 -7.07
C LEU A 380 -5.93 -24.84 -5.99
N ALA A 381 -5.81 -24.46 -4.72
CA ALA A 381 -6.49 -25.12 -3.61
C ALA A 381 -8.02 -24.96 -3.70
N ILE A 382 -8.52 -23.78 -4.11
CA ILE A 382 -9.96 -23.57 -4.35
C ILE A 382 -10.47 -24.46 -5.49
N ALA A 383 -9.69 -24.63 -6.56
CA ALA A 383 -10.04 -25.52 -7.67
C ALA A 383 -10.06 -27.00 -7.24
N GLU A 384 -9.15 -27.40 -6.36
CA GLU A 384 -9.10 -28.74 -5.76
C GLU A 384 -10.35 -29.04 -4.94
N GLU A 385 -10.72 -28.15 -4.01
CA GLU A 385 -11.92 -28.28 -3.19
C GLU A 385 -13.21 -28.29 -4.02
N ARG A 386 -13.18 -27.70 -5.20
CA ARG A 386 -14.30 -27.69 -6.16
C ARG A 386 -14.29 -28.85 -7.14
N GLY A 387 -13.26 -29.69 -7.12
CA GLY A 387 -13.16 -30.90 -7.94
C GLY A 387 -12.78 -30.68 -9.40
N PHE A 388 -12.22 -29.51 -9.78
CA PHE A 388 -11.74 -29.23 -11.14
C PHE A 388 -10.25 -28.85 -11.21
N ARG A 389 -9.46 -29.25 -10.20
CA ARG A 389 -8.01 -28.99 -10.15
C ARG A 389 -7.27 -29.54 -11.37
N ASP A 390 -7.70 -30.69 -11.85
CA ASP A 390 -7.09 -31.39 -12.99
C ASP A 390 -7.32 -30.65 -14.34
N GLU A 391 -8.31 -29.77 -14.40
CA GLU A 391 -8.57 -28.92 -15.56
C GLU A 391 -7.61 -27.70 -15.62
N LEU A 392 -6.88 -27.42 -14.54
CA LEU A 392 -5.98 -26.26 -14.43
C LEU A 392 -4.52 -26.65 -14.63
N ASN A 393 -3.93 -26.14 -15.69
CA ASN A 393 -2.47 -26.13 -15.87
C ASN A 393 -1.88 -24.92 -15.12
N ILE A 394 -0.89 -25.15 -14.25
CA ILE A 394 -0.27 -24.12 -13.41
C ILE A 394 0.37 -23.01 -14.25
N SER A 395 1.01 -23.35 -15.36
CA SER A 395 1.66 -22.37 -16.24
C SER A 395 0.64 -21.47 -16.95
N VAL A 396 -0.50 -22.02 -17.38
CA VAL A 396 -1.62 -21.26 -17.96
C VAL A 396 -2.22 -20.33 -16.91
N LEU A 397 -2.49 -20.85 -15.70
CA LEU A 397 -3.01 -20.05 -14.60
C LEU A 397 -2.07 -18.88 -14.24
N ALA A 398 -0.77 -19.15 -14.12
CA ALA A 398 0.22 -18.12 -13.84
C ALA A 398 0.25 -17.04 -14.92
N LYS A 399 0.22 -17.42 -16.22
CA LYS A 399 0.18 -16.47 -17.35
C LYS A 399 -1.07 -15.58 -17.32
N ILE A 400 -2.25 -16.15 -17.03
CA ILE A 400 -3.50 -15.40 -16.91
C ILE A 400 -3.45 -14.46 -15.70
N MET A 401 -2.93 -14.91 -14.56
CA MET A 401 -2.77 -14.08 -13.36
C MET A 401 -1.80 -12.91 -13.57
N LEU A 402 -0.80 -13.06 -14.42
CA LEU A 402 0.08 -11.95 -14.81
C LEU A 402 -0.70 -10.87 -15.56
N ALA A 403 -1.57 -11.26 -16.52
CA ALA A 403 -2.45 -10.32 -17.21
C ALA A 403 -3.42 -9.63 -16.24
N GLU A 404 -4.10 -10.39 -15.38
CA GLU A 404 -5.02 -9.88 -14.36
C GLU A 404 -4.37 -8.79 -13.49
N ARG A 405 -3.12 -9.00 -13.09
CA ARG A 405 -2.42 -8.12 -12.17
C ARG A 405 -1.79 -6.90 -12.83
N PHE A 406 -1.17 -7.07 -13.99
CA PHE A 406 -0.33 -6.05 -14.61
C PHE A 406 -0.94 -5.40 -15.85
N ALA A 407 -1.97 -6.03 -16.44
CA ALA A 407 -2.73 -5.51 -17.58
C ALA A 407 -4.21 -5.88 -17.46
N PRO A 408 -4.93 -5.30 -16.49
CA PRO A 408 -6.33 -5.65 -16.22
C PRO A 408 -7.24 -5.47 -17.45
N GLU A 409 -6.97 -4.48 -18.29
CA GLU A 409 -7.73 -4.27 -19.54
C GLU A 409 -7.58 -5.43 -20.52
N LEU A 410 -6.37 -5.99 -20.68
CA LEU A 410 -6.12 -7.18 -21.49
C LEU A 410 -6.81 -8.42 -20.88
N TYR A 411 -6.73 -8.57 -19.56
CA TYR A 411 -7.41 -9.63 -18.86
C TYR A 411 -8.93 -9.56 -19.04
N ASP A 412 -9.52 -8.38 -18.89
CA ASP A 412 -10.96 -8.18 -19.05
C ASP A 412 -11.43 -8.45 -20.50
N ALA A 413 -10.64 -8.05 -21.51
CA ALA A 413 -10.93 -8.36 -22.90
C ALA A 413 -10.89 -9.88 -23.16
N MET A 414 -9.85 -10.56 -22.67
CA MET A 414 -9.71 -12.02 -22.76
C MET A 414 -10.86 -12.75 -22.04
N ALA A 415 -11.22 -12.31 -20.83
CA ALA A 415 -12.29 -12.91 -20.04
C ALA A 415 -13.66 -12.77 -20.71
N ARG A 416 -13.95 -11.61 -21.31
CA ARG A 416 -15.19 -11.40 -22.11
C ARG A 416 -15.20 -12.27 -23.36
N GLY A 417 -14.12 -12.26 -24.13
CA GLY A 417 -14.04 -13.04 -25.37
C GLY A 417 -14.18 -14.55 -25.15
N SER A 418 -13.66 -15.06 -24.03
CA SER A 418 -13.68 -16.49 -23.70
C SER A 418 -14.98 -16.97 -23.02
N ALA A 419 -15.85 -16.07 -22.60
CA ALA A 419 -17.00 -16.40 -21.75
C ALA A 419 -17.96 -17.44 -22.37
N SER A 420 -18.21 -17.39 -23.68
CA SER A 420 -19.14 -18.27 -24.37
C SER A 420 -18.49 -19.54 -24.94
N THR A 421 -17.34 -19.36 -25.59
CA THR A 421 -16.67 -20.43 -26.35
C THR A 421 -15.50 -21.09 -25.61
N GLY A 422 -15.01 -20.44 -24.54
CA GLY A 422 -13.77 -20.80 -23.87
C GLY A 422 -12.52 -20.26 -24.55
N ALA A 423 -12.62 -19.70 -25.75
CA ALA A 423 -11.50 -19.15 -26.53
C ALA A 423 -11.70 -17.64 -26.76
N SER A 424 -10.60 -16.89 -26.84
CA SER A 424 -10.60 -15.45 -27.17
C SER A 424 -9.95 -15.25 -28.53
N GLU A 425 -10.71 -14.73 -29.51
CA GLU A 425 -10.20 -14.44 -30.85
C GLU A 425 -9.10 -13.36 -30.80
N GLU A 426 -9.24 -12.37 -29.94
CA GLU A 426 -8.28 -11.28 -29.76
C GLU A 426 -6.93 -11.81 -29.26
N LEU A 427 -6.97 -12.77 -28.32
CA LEU A 427 -5.79 -13.43 -27.81
C LEU A 427 -5.11 -14.28 -28.90
N ALA A 428 -5.89 -15.00 -29.70
CA ALA A 428 -5.37 -15.80 -30.81
C ALA A 428 -4.63 -14.92 -31.83
N VAL A 429 -5.17 -13.74 -32.15
CA VAL A 429 -4.50 -12.76 -33.02
C VAL A 429 -3.20 -12.24 -32.38
N LEU A 430 -3.21 -11.89 -31.11
CA LEU A 430 -2.02 -11.41 -30.40
C LEU A 430 -0.90 -12.47 -30.39
N GLU A 431 -1.22 -13.71 -30.03
CA GLU A 431 -0.25 -14.82 -29.99
C GLU A 431 0.26 -15.15 -31.40
N ALA A 432 -0.59 -15.10 -32.43
CA ALA A 432 -0.17 -15.33 -33.83
C ALA A 432 0.80 -14.26 -34.32
N VAL A 433 0.59 -12.99 -33.96
CA VAL A 433 1.52 -11.89 -34.33
C VAL A 433 2.88 -12.08 -33.66
N VAL A 434 2.91 -12.55 -32.41
CA VAL A 434 4.16 -12.80 -31.67
C VAL A 434 4.89 -14.04 -32.18
N ALA A 435 4.17 -15.07 -32.59
CA ALA A 435 4.74 -16.30 -33.14
C ALA A 435 5.29 -16.13 -34.57
N ALA A 436 4.86 -15.08 -35.30
CA ALA A 436 5.34 -14.83 -36.64
C ALA A 436 6.83 -14.44 -36.63
N PRO A 437 7.68 -15.06 -37.47
CA PRO A 437 9.08 -14.65 -37.56
C PRO A 437 9.16 -13.16 -37.99
N PRO A 438 10.17 -12.40 -37.54
CA PRO A 438 10.34 -11.00 -37.86
C PRO A 438 10.59 -10.88 -39.38
N SER A 439 9.52 -10.78 -40.14
CA SER A 439 9.59 -10.48 -41.56
C SER A 439 9.91 -8.99 -41.67
N GLY A 440 11.10 -8.68 -42.19
CA GLY A 440 11.50 -7.32 -42.57
C GLY A 440 10.57 -6.81 -43.68
N LEU A 441 9.48 -6.20 -43.28
CA LEU A 441 8.60 -5.45 -44.15
C LEU A 441 8.34 -4.08 -43.54
N GLU A 442 9.07 -3.11 -44.09
CA GLU A 442 8.70 -1.70 -44.04
C GLU A 442 7.21 -1.57 -44.35
N THR A 443 6.47 -0.96 -43.42
CA THR A 443 5.09 -0.53 -43.64
C THR A 443 5.07 0.52 -44.75
N LYS A 444 4.88 0.08 -45.97
CA LYS A 444 4.39 0.97 -47.04
C LYS A 444 2.91 1.25 -46.75
N SER A 445 2.63 2.50 -46.46
CA SER A 445 1.30 3.09 -46.51
C SER A 445 0.66 2.73 -47.87
N ALA A 446 -0.34 1.88 -47.85
CA ALA A 446 -1.15 1.60 -49.02
C ALA A 446 -2.46 2.38 -48.89
N ASP A 447 -2.52 3.51 -49.64
CA ASP A 447 -3.78 4.06 -50.14
C ASP A 447 -4.50 2.97 -50.94
N GLY A 448 -5.66 2.56 -50.50
CA GLY A 448 -6.45 1.59 -51.23
C GLY A 448 -7.83 1.38 -50.62
N LYS A 449 -8.83 2.07 -51.16
CA LYS A 449 -10.26 1.88 -50.91
C LYS A 449 -10.65 0.40 -50.81
N SER A 450 -11.17 -0.03 -49.70
CA SER A 450 -12.04 -1.20 -49.63
C SER A 450 -13.35 -0.81 -48.95
N THR A 451 -14.41 -0.84 -49.74
CA THR A 451 -15.81 -0.68 -49.37
C THR A 451 -16.30 -1.99 -48.72
N GLY A 452 -16.45 -1.97 -47.41
CA GLY A 452 -17.19 -2.95 -46.63
C GLY A 452 -17.41 -2.35 -45.25
N PRO A 453 -18.56 -2.58 -44.56
CA PRO A 453 -18.79 -2.01 -43.25
C PRO A 453 -17.87 -2.68 -42.25
N SER A 454 -16.72 -2.08 -41.98
CA SER A 454 -15.83 -2.44 -40.89
C SER A 454 -16.58 -2.18 -39.59
N ARG A 455 -16.79 -3.21 -38.79
CA ARG A 455 -17.08 -3.07 -37.38
C ARG A 455 -15.88 -2.34 -36.76
N GLU A 456 -16.05 -1.06 -36.51
CA GLU A 456 -15.15 -0.30 -35.62
C GLU A 456 -15.35 -0.78 -34.20
N THR A 457 -14.72 -1.88 -33.84
CA THR A 457 -14.40 -2.17 -32.44
C THR A 457 -13.12 -1.43 -32.16
N SER A 458 -13.19 -0.32 -31.43
CA SER A 458 -12.05 0.44 -30.92
C SER A 458 -11.42 -0.34 -29.76
N LEU A 459 -10.79 -1.47 -30.07
CA LEU A 459 -9.98 -2.22 -29.10
C LEU A 459 -8.59 -1.61 -29.04
N PRO A 460 -7.96 -1.54 -27.86
CA PRO A 460 -6.56 -1.18 -27.74
C PRO A 460 -5.75 -2.08 -28.68
N ASP A 461 -4.79 -1.50 -29.39
CA ASP A 461 -3.94 -2.22 -30.33
C ASP A 461 -2.89 -3.04 -29.56
N TRP A 462 -3.32 -4.12 -28.91
CA TRP A 462 -2.49 -5.01 -28.09
C TRP A 462 -1.20 -5.45 -28.80
N PRO A 463 -1.20 -5.76 -30.12
CA PRO A 463 0.01 -6.10 -30.83
C PRO A 463 1.07 -4.98 -30.88
N ASN A 464 0.74 -3.76 -30.60
CA ASN A 464 1.69 -2.64 -30.55
C ASN A 464 2.20 -2.32 -29.14
N ILE A 465 1.67 -2.97 -28.09
CA ILE A 465 2.10 -2.79 -26.71
C ILE A 465 3.21 -3.80 -26.38
N GLU A 466 4.41 -3.31 -26.09
CA GLU A 466 5.59 -4.14 -25.85
C GLU A 466 5.40 -5.16 -24.71
N TRP A 467 4.77 -4.73 -23.62
CA TRP A 467 4.44 -5.64 -22.51
C TRP A 467 3.50 -6.78 -22.95
N ALA A 468 2.49 -6.47 -23.75
CA ALA A 468 1.53 -7.48 -24.23
C ALA A 468 2.22 -8.51 -25.15
N LYS A 469 3.17 -8.09 -25.98
CA LYS A 469 3.99 -9.01 -26.78
C LYS A 469 4.84 -9.91 -25.92
N GLN A 470 5.56 -9.36 -24.94
CA GLN A 470 6.40 -10.13 -24.03
C GLN A 470 5.56 -11.14 -23.24
N TRP A 471 4.39 -10.71 -22.76
CA TRP A 471 3.46 -11.60 -22.06
C TRP A 471 2.91 -12.69 -22.99
N ALA A 472 2.50 -12.37 -24.21
CA ALA A 472 1.99 -13.33 -25.17
C ALA A 472 3.04 -14.38 -25.56
N ALA A 473 4.32 -13.98 -25.63
CA ALA A 473 5.45 -14.87 -25.91
C ALA A 473 5.75 -15.90 -24.83
N ILE A 474 5.16 -15.79 -23.62
CA ILE A 474 5.37 -16.77 -22.56
C ILE A 474 4.65 -18.08 -22.89
N ASP A 475 5.35 -19.20 -22.80
CA ASP A 475 4.74 -20.52 -22.89
C ASP A 475 3.93 -20.88 -21.63
N PRO A 476 2.81 -21.60 -21.77
CA PRO A 476 2.20 -22.07 -23.02
C PRO A 476 1.33 -20.99 -23.69
N PRO A 477 1.04 -21.15 -25.00
CA PRO A 477 0.02 -20.32 -25.66
C PRO A 477 -1.35 -20.58 -25.02
N LEU A 478 -2.17 -19.52 -24.93
CA LEU A 478 -3.48 -19.60 -24.29
C LEU A 478 -4.62 -19.82 -25.28
N ALA A 479 -4.43 -19.44 -26.55
CA ALA A 479 -5.46 -19.48 -27.58
C ALA A 479 -6.11 -20.86 -27.80
N GLU A 480 -5.35 -21.93 -27.54
CA GLU A 480 -5.80 -23.31 -27.71
C GLU A 480 -6.44 -23.89 -26.43
N ASN A 481 -6.46 -23.15 -25.31
CA ASN A 481 -6.97 -23.63 -24.04
C ASN A 481 -8.40 -23.14 -23.80
N ASP A 482 -9.20 -23.96 -23.11
CA ASP A 482 -10.45 -23.47 -22.54
C ASP A 482 -10.14 -22.56 -21.34
N LEU A 483 -10.37 -21.25 -21.51
CA LEU A 483 -10.02 -20.25 -20.51
C LEU A 483 -11.07 -20.12 -19.40
N ARG A 484 -12.25 -20.71 -19.54
CA ARG A 484 -13.37 -20.59 -18.57
C ARG A 484 -12.99 -21.02 -17.15
N PRO A 485 -12.34 -22.19 -16.91
CA PRO A 485 -11.94 -22.59 -15.55
C PRO A 485 -10.95 -21.58 -14.93
N TYR A 486 -10.02 -21.05 -15.74
CA TYR A 486 -9.01 -20.10 -15.29
C TYR A 486 -9.62 -18.74 -14.97
N VAL A 487 -10.45 -18.20 -15.84
CA VAL A 487 -11.20 -16.95 -15.60
C VAL A 487 -12.08 -17.10 -14.37
N PHE A 488 -12.68 -18.27 -14.16
CA PHE A 488 -13.50 -18.53 -12.97
C PHE A 488 -12.71 -18.39 -11.67
N VAL A 489 -11.48 -18.91 -11.57
CA VAL A 489 -10.67 -18.83 -10.34
C VAL A 489 -9.89 -17.53 -10.20
N THR A 490 -9.69 -16.77 -11.29
CA THR A 490 -8.95 -15.51 -11.28
C THR A 490 -9.81 -14.27 -11.13
N ARG A 491 -11.11 -14.35 -11.46
CA ARG A 491 -12.00 -13.19 -11.37
C ARG A 491 -12.04 -12.61 -9.96
N ASP A 492 -11.79 -11.33 -9.83
CA ASP A 492 -12.00 -10.59 -8.59
C ASP A 492 -13.50 -10.26 -8.45
N LYS A 493 -14.02 -10.19 -7.21
CA LYS A 493 -15.40 -9.81 -6.90
C LYS A 493 -15.80 -8.42 -7.44
N ARG A 494 -14.86 -7.66 -7.96
CA ARG A 494 -15.10 -6.36 -8.61
C ARG A 494 -15.66 -6.45 -10.02
N SER A 495 -15.50 -7.57 -10.72
CA SER A 495 -16.29 -7.79 -11.95
C SER A 495 -17.70 -8.18 -11.53
N VAL A 496 -18.59 -7.25 -11.68
CA VAL A 496 -19.99 -7.23 -11.19
C VAL A 496 -20.86 -8.38 -11.72
N PHE A 497 -20.31 -9.26 -12.55
CA PHE A 497 -21.07 -10.27 -13.26
C PHE A 497 -20.83 -11.68 -12.74
N GLY A 498 -21.67 -12.08 -11.81
CA GLY A 498 -21.61 -13.37 -11.11
C GLY A 498 -22.27 -14.56 -11.77
N ALA A 499 -22.61 -14.55 -13.06
CA ALA A 499 -23.26 -15.69 -13.70
C ALA A 499 -22.62 -16.05 -15.04
N VAL A 500 -22.16 -17.28 -15.16
CA VAL A 500 -21.33 -17.82 -16.25
C VAL A 500 -22.10 -18.04 -17.58
N THR A 501 -23.39 -17.77 -17.66
CA THR A 501 -24.22 -18.15 -18.80
C THR A 501 -24.83 -17.01 -19.63
N SER A 502 -24.72 -15.75 -19.19
CA SER A 502 -25.32 -14.61 -19.94
C SER A 502 -24.40 -13.39 -20.06
N LEU A 503 -23.12 -13.50 -19.71
CA LEU A 503 -22.22 -12.36 -19.51
C LEU A 503 -21.93 -11.56 -20.78
N GLY A 504 -21.70 -12.21 -21.91
CA GLY A 504 -21.35 -11.49 -23.15
C GLY A 504 -22.50 -10.63 -23.71
N GLU A 505 -23.74 -11.10 -23.58
CA GLU A 505 -24.92 -10.38 -24.08
C GLU A 505 -25.26 -9.18 -23.19
N LEU A 506 -25.14 -9.32 -21.86
CA LEU A 506 -25.41 -8.25 -20.91
C LEU A 506 -24.34 -7.16 -20.95
N ASP A 507 -23.05 -7.51 -21.15
CA ASP A 507 -21.97 -6.53 -21.30
C ASP A 507 -22.09 -5.72 -22.60
N GLU A 508 -22.49 -6.37 -23.69
CA GLU A 508 -22.79 -5.68 -24.96
C GLU A 508 -23.96 -4.72 -24.78
N LEU A 509 -25.00 -5.15 -24.05
CA LEU A 509 -26.15 -4.31 -23.72
C LEU A 509 -25.73 -3.11 -22.84
N VAL A 510 -24.91 -3.33 -21.80
CA VAL A 510 -24.38 -2.25 -20.96
C VAL A 510 -23.57 -1.26 -21.81
N ALA A 511 -22.71 -1.74 -22.72
CA ALA A 511 -21.94 -0.88 -23.63
C ALA A 511 -22.87 -0.05 -24.55
N LYS A 512 -23.95 -0.65 -25.10
CA LYS A 512 -24.96 0.07 -25.89
C LYS A 512 -25.68 1.13 -25.06
N LEU A 513 -26.02 0.82 -23.79
CA LEU A 513 -26.69 1.73 -22.86
C LEU A 513 -25.80 2.86 -22.34
N GLN A 514 -24.48 2.72 -22.45
CA GLN A 514 -23.49 3.78 -22.19
C GLN A 514 -23.24 4.66 -23.43
N GLY A 515 -23.72 4.26 -24.57
CA GLY A 515 -23.47 4.92 -25.84
C GLY A 515 -24.33 6.17 -26.10
N SER A 516 -24.42 6.56 -27.38
CA SER A 516 -25.23 7.69 -27.83
C SER A 516 -26.74 7.47 -27.60
N PRO A 517 -27.57 8.53 -27.57
CA PRO A 517 -29.02 8.40 -27.45
C PRO A 517 -29.66 7.46 -28.47
N LEU A 518 -29.07 7.36 -29.66
CA LEU A 518 -29.53 6.47 -30.71
C LEU A 518 -29.24 5.01 -30.36
N GLN A 519 -28.07 4.71 -29.84
CA GLN A 519 -27.69 3.36 -29.39
C GLN A 519 -28.54 2.90 -28.21
N VAL A 520 -28.77 3.77 -27.22
CA VAL A 520 -29.69 3.49 -26.09
C VAL A 520 -31.08 3.16 -26.60
N LYS A 521 -31.61 3.92 -27.57
CA LYS A 521 -32.93 3.67 -28.16
C LYS A 521 -32.98 2.36 -28.97
N GLN A 522 -31.91 1.99 -29.64
CA GLN A 522 -31.81 0.71 -30.35
C GLN A 522 -31.81 -0.48 -29.39
N ALA A 523 -31.24 -0.31 -28.19
CA ALA A 523 -31.14 -1.32 -27.15
C ALA A 523 -32.50 -1.56 -26.40
N THR A 524 -33.51 -0.69 -26.59
CA THR A 524 -34.81 -0.79 -25.87
C THR A 524 -35.45 -2.17 -26.00
N ALA A 525 -35.38 -2.80 -27.18
CA ALA A 525 -36.00 -4.12 -27.39
C ALA A 525 -35.24 -5.23 -26.60
N GLU A 526 -33.95 -5.07 -26.39
CA GLU A 526 -33.11 -5.97 -25.57
C GLU A 526 -33.43 -5.74 -24.09
N VAL A 527 -33.51 -4.48 -23.65
CA VAL A 527 -33.88 -4.12 -22.27
C VAL A 527 -35.20 -4.70 -21.84
N VAL A 528 -36.25 -4.62 -22.70
CA VAL A 528 -37.61 -5.14 -22.40
C VAL A 528 -37.60 -6.66 -22.17
N ARG A 529 -36.65 -7.39 -22.78
CA ARG A 529 -36.57 -8.86 -22.66
C ARG A 529 -35.85 -9.35 -21.40
N LEU A 530 -35.16 -8.45 -20.68
CA LEU A 530 -34.42 -8.83 -19.47
C LEU A 530 -35.36 -9.34 -18.38
N GLN A 531 -34.93 -10.40 -17.70
CA GLN A 531 -35.56 -10.83 -16.45
C GLN A 531 -35.17 -9.86 -15.32
N SER A 532 -35.94 -9.86 -14.21
CA SER A 532 -35.74 -8.91 -13.11
C SER A 532 -34.30 -8.92 -12.58
N ILE A 533 -33.67 -10.09 -12.43
CA ILE A 533 -32.29 -10.24 -11.96
C ILE A 533 -31.27 -9.64 -12.97
N GLU A 534 -31.49 -9.90 -14.25
CA GLU A 534 -30.64 -9.36 -15.34
C GLU A 534 -30.77 -7.84 -15.42
N ALA A 535 -32.02 -7.34 -15.29
CA ALA A 535 -32.27 -5.91 -15.27
C ALA A 535 -31.61 -5.20 -14.07
N GLU A 536 -31.63 -5.80 -12.88
CA GLU A 536 -30.89 -5.28 -11.71
C GLU A 536 -29.38 -5.26 -11.96
N GLN A 537 -28.82 -6.30 -12.56
CA GLN A 537 -27.39 -6.38 -12.88
C GLN A 537 -26.95 -5.29 -13.85
N VAL A 538 -27.67 -5.11 -14.96
CA VAL A 538 -27.40 -4.06 -15.95
C VAL A 538 -27.54 -2.68 -15.30
N PHE A 539 -28.57 -2.48 -14.50
CA PHE A 539 -28.83 -1.24 -13.78
C PHE A 539 -27.67 -0.91 -12.80
N ASP A 540 -27.21 -1.88 -12.02
CA ASP A 540 -26.10 -1.69 -11.07
C ASP A 540 -24.79 -1.39 -11.77
N ALA A 541 -24.51 -2.00 -12.92
CA ALA A 541 -23.32 -1.70 -13.73
C ALA A 541 -23.33 -0.25 -14.25
N LEU A 542 -24.48 0.22 -14.75
CA LEU A 542 -24.64 1.60 -15.19
C LEU A 542 -24.52 2.59 -14.03
N ARG A 543 -25.09 2.27 -12.86
CA ARG A 543 -25.04 3.08 -11.64
C ARG A 543 -23.60 3.22 -11.12
N ALA A 544 -22.82 2.14 -11.13
CA ALA A 544 -21.41 2.18 -10.78
C ALA A 544 -20.64 3.14 -11.70
N LYS A 545 -20.87 3.05 -13.01
CA LYS A 545 -20.20 3.93 -13.99
C LYS A 545 -20.52 5.41 -13.80
N VAL A 546 -21.77 5.75 -13.49
CA VAL A 546 -22.18 7.13 -13.19
C VAL A 546 -21.56 7.63 -11.88
N ARG A 547 -21.45 6.78 -10.86
CA ARG A 547 -20.81 7.12 -9.58
C ARG A 547 -19.32 7.39 -9.71
N ASP A 548 -18.64 6.64 -10.58
CA ASP A 548 -17.19 6.75 -10.82
C ASP A 548 -16.83 7.94 -11.75
N SER A 549 -17.83 8.71 -12.22
CA SER A 549 -17.59 9.89 -13.05
C SER A 549 -16.94 11.02 -12.23
N GLU A 550 -15.83 11.57 -12.73
CA GLU A 550 -15.12 12.69 -12.10
C GLU A 550 -15.91 14.00 -12.17
N ASP A 551 -16.70 14.19 -13.23
CA ASP A 551 -17.50 15.41 -13.47
C ASP A 551 -19.01 15.08 -13.48
N LEU A 552 -19.70 15.42 -12.41
CA LEU A 552 -21.15 15.33 -12.29
C LEU A 552 -21.89 16.60 -12.71
N ALA A 553 -21.19 17.67 -13.06
CA ALA A 553 -21.83 18.89 -13.58
C ALA A 553 -22.33 18.71 -15.03
N GLN A 554 -21.66 17.84 -15.80
CA GLN A 554 -22.13 17.36 -17.08
C GLN A 554 -22.88 16.02 -16.92
N GLU A 555 -23.70 15.66 -17.92
CA GLU A 555 -24.43 14.38 -17.90
C GLU A 555 -23.43 13.21 -18.04
N PRO A 556 -23.24 12.39 -16.98
CA PRO A 556 -22.32 11.27 -17.03
C PRO A 556 -22.74 10.19 -18.03
N VAL A 557 -21.75 9.46 -18.53
CA VAL A 557 -21.98 8.27 -19.38
C VAL A 557 -22.79 7.23 -18.59
N GLY A 558 -23.89 6.72 -19.19
CA GLY A 558 -24.78 5.74 -18.57
C GLY A 558 -26.07 6.31 -17.99
N VAL A 559 -26.19 7.62 -17.78
CA VAL A 559 -27.43 8.25 -17.26
C VAL A 559 -28.63 7.96 -18.15
N LYS A 560 -28.46 8.05 -19.49
CA LYS A 560 -29.54 7.72 -20.45
C LYS A 560 -29.92 6.24 -20.40
N GLY A 561 -28.94 5.37 -20.21
CA GLY A 561 -29.17 3.94 -20.00
C GLY A 561 -29.97 3.67 -18.73
N LEU A 562 -29.61 4.30 -17.60
CA LEU A 562 -30.36 4.21 -16.34
C LEU A 562 -31.83 4.67 -16.50
N ALA A 563 -32.03 5.77 -17.22
CA ALA A 563 -33.35 6.28 -17.53
C ALA A 563 -34.19 5.29 -18.37
N GLU A 564 -33.57 4.64 -19.36
CA GLU A 564 -34.23 3.65 -20.21
C GLU A 564 -34.57 2.39 -19.42
N MET A 565 -33.62 1.88 -18.59
CA MET A 565 -33.84 0.75 -17.69
C MET A 565 -35.04 0.98 -16.76
N ALA A 566 -35.07 2.12 -16.06
CA ALA A 566 -36.17 2.44 -15.14
C ALA A 566 -37.48 2.74 -15.84
N ARG A 567 -37.47 3.10 -17.13
CA ARG A 567 -38.68 3.28 -17.94
C ARG A 567 -39.29 1.93 -18.34
N GLN A 568 -38.47 0.96 -18.70
CA GLN A 568 -38.92 -0.35 -19.13
C GLN A 568 -39.19 -1.31 -17.94
N HIS A 569 -38.48 -1.10 -16.81
CA HIS A 569 -38.63 -1.88 -15.58
C HIS A 569 -39.03 -0.98 -14.41
N PRO A 570 -40.33 -0.79 -14.13
CA PRO A 570 -40.85 0.14 -13.12
C PRO A 570 -40.26 -0.08 -11.70
N PHE A 571 -39.97 -1.32 -11.33
CA PHE A 571 -39.35 -1.64 -10.01
C PHE A 571 -37.96 -0.99 -9.80
N LEU A 572 -37.29 -0.56 -10.87
CA LEU A 572 -35.99 0.17 -10.79
C LEU A 572 -36.17 1.69 -10.58
N GLN A 573 -37.39 2.23 -10.65
CA GLN A 573 -37.64 3.66 -10.48
C GLN A 573 -37.25 4.17 -9.08
N ARG A 574 -37.64 3.43 -8.04
CA ARG A 574 -37.29 3.80 -6.65
C ARG A 574 -35.80 3.69 -6.38
N PRO A 575 -35.09 2.60 -6.74
CA PRO A 575 -33.62 2.51 -6.70
C PRO A 575 -32.92 3.64 -7.45
N LEU A 576 -33.46 4.06 -8.61
CA LEU A 576 -32.91 5.16 -9.39
C LEU A 576 -33.07 6.50 -8.65
N LEU A 577 -34.25 6.78 -8.10
CA LEU A 577 -34.48 8.00 -7.34
C LEU A 577 -33.55 8.08 -6.13
N SER A 578 -33.44 7.01 -5.34
CA SER A 578 -32.53 6.94 -4.20
C SER A 578 -31.08 7.19 -4.63
N PHE A 579 -30.65 6.58 -5.73
CA PHE A 579 -29.30 6.78 -6.25
C PHE A 579 -29.00 8.25 -6.61
N VAL A 580 -29.95 8.93 -7.26
CA VAL A 580 -29.78 10.34 -7.64
C VAL A 580 -29.77 11.26 -6.40
N GLN A 581 -30.54 10.91 -5.36
CA GLN A 581 -30.56 11.61 -4.07
C GLN A 581 -29.25 11.46 -3.29
N ASP A 582 -28.59 10.32 -3.41
CA ASP A 582 -27.32 10.01 -2.73
C ASP A 582 -26.11 10.71 -3.36
N LEU A 583 -26.24 11.26 -4.57
CA LEU A 583 -25.16 11.97 -5.23
C LEU A 583 -24.91 13.34 -4.59
N PRO A 584 -23.65 13.84 -4.56
CA PRO A 584 -23.31 15.11 -3.94
C PRO A 584 -23.98 16.29 -4.66
N VAL A 585 -25.00 16.87 -4.05
CA VAL A 585 -25.85 17.93 -4.63
C VAL A 585 -25.05 19.15 -5.11
N SER A 586 -23.97 19.50 -4.41
CA SER A 586 -23.08 20.62 -4.81
C SER A 586 -22.39 20.42 -6.15
N LYS A 587 -22.25 19.17 -6.63
CA LYS A 587 -21.58 18.82 -7.90
C LYS A 587 -22.55 18.46 -9.02
N LEU A 588 -23.86 18.27 -8.73
CA LEU A 588 -24.84 17.84 -9.71
C LEU A 588 -25.13 18.91 -10.77
N GLY A 589 -25.19 18.47 -12.02
CA GLY A 589 -25.64 19.32 -13.14
C GLY A 589 -27.15 19.31 -13.37
N PRO A 590 -27.64 20.14 -14.32
CA PRO A 590 -29.07 20.20 -14.70
C PRO A 590 -29.65 18.87 -15.22
N TRP A 591 -28.81 17.93 -15.63
CA TRP A 591 -29.20 16.59 -16.09
C TRP A 591 -29.96 15.80 -15.01
N ALA A 592 -29.63 16.04 -13.73
CA ALA A 592 -30.30 15.38 -12.60
C ALA A 592 -31.79 15.77 -12.48
N VAL A 593 -32.22 16.80 -13.19
CA VAL A 593 -33.60 17.30 -13.20
C VAL A 593 -34.29 17.01 -14.55
N SER A 594 -33.56 17.18 -15.66
CA SER A 594 -34.13 17.13 -16.99
C SER A 594 -34.35 15.70 -17.47
N GLY A 595 -35.56 15.41 -17.99
CA GLY A 595 -35.88 14.11 -18.60
C GLY A 595 -36.46 13.07 -17.64
N TRP A 596 -36.36 13.25 -16.34
CA TRP A 596 -36.79 12.27 -15.31
C TRP A 596 -38.30 12.19 -15.11
N ALA A 597 -39.06 13.26 -15.42
CA ALA A 597 -40.52 13.27 -15.28
C ALA A 597 -41.25 12.20 -16.12
N SER A 598 -40.62 11.72 -17.19
CA SER A 598 -41.12 10.63 -18.03
C SER A 598 -40.65 9.24 -17.60
N VAL A 599 -39.71 9.21 -16.67
CA VAL A 599 -39.12 7.98 -16.12
C VAL A 599 -39.87 7.56 -14.84
N PHE A 600 -40.08 8.50 -13.94
CA PHE A 600 -40.82 8.27 -12.69
C PHE A 600 -42.34 8.31 -12.94
N SER A 601 -42.88 7.21 -13.47
CA SER A 601 -44.28 7.07 -13.83
C SER A 601 -45.15 6.56 -12.66
N GLU A 602 -44.54 5.90 -11.66
CA GLU A 602 -45.24 5.49 -10.45
C GLU A 602 -45.60 6.70 -9.58
N THR A 603 -46.87 6.73 -9.08
CA THR A 603 -47.45 7.92 -8.46
C THR A 603 -46.69 8.36 -7.19
N ASP A 604 -46.25 7.40 -6.38
CA ASP A 604 -45.46 7.63 -5.15
C ASP A 604 -44.04 8.05 -5.46
N VAL A 605 -43.32 7.40 -6.37
CA VAL A 605 -41.95 7.77 -6.79
C VAL A 605 -41.95 9.16 -7.44
N GLY A 606 -42.96 9.47 -8.28
CA GLY A 606 -43.14 10.79 -8.87
C GLY A 606 -43.37 11.89 -7.82
N SER A 607 -44.08 11.58 -6.73
CA SER A 607 -44.31 12.50 -5.61
C SER A 607 -43.03 12.75 -4.82
N ASP A 608 -42.24 11.69 -4.56
CA ASP A 608 -40.94 11.77 -3.87
C ASP A 608 -39.92 12.57 -4.69
N PHE A 609 -39.93 12.38 -6.01
CA PHE A 609 -39.09 13.19 -6.91
C PHE A 609 -39.52 14.66 -6.92
N ALA A 610 -40.80 14.98 -6.89
CA ALA A 610 -41.28 16.35 -6.78
C ALA A 610 -40.82 17.00 -5.46
N THR A 611 -40.76 16.25 -4.37
CA THR A 611 -40.26 16.69 -3.07
C THR A 611 -38.73 16.97 -3.16
N THR A 612 -37.98 16.09 -3.84
CA THR A 612 -36.56 16.27 -4.10
C THR A 612 -36.28 17.53 -4.91
N LEU A 613 -37.05 17.77 -5.98
CA LEU A 613 -36.95 18.98 -6.79
C LEU A 613 -37.22 20.26 -5.98
N LYS A 614 -38.15 20.22 -5.03
CA LYS A 614 -38.40 21.35 -4.13
C LYS A 614 -37.19 21.62 -3.24
N GLY A 615 -36.61 20.58 -2.64
CA GLY A 615 -35.39 20.69 -1.86
C GLY A 615 -34.23 21.32 -2.64
N TRP A 616 -34.03 20.90 -3.91
CA TRP A 616 -33.00 21.47 -4.77
C TRP A 616 -33.28 22.92 -5.23
N ALA A 617 -34.56 23.28 -5.37
CA ALA A 617 -34.96 24.64 -5.71
C ALA A 617 -34.74 25.64 -4.56
N ASP A 618 -34.70 25.14 -3.33
CA ASP A 618 -34.48 25.94 -2.11
C ASP A 618 -32.99 26.08 -1.73
N GLN A 619 -32.09 25.30 -2.35
CA GLN A 619 -30.63 25.33 -2.07
C GLN A 619 -29.92 26.46 -2.85
N ASP A 620 -29.00 27.16 -2.20
CA ASP A 620 -28.22 28.25 -2.81
C ASP A 620 -26.83 27.83 -3.30
N ASP A 621 -26.33 26.70 -2.87
CA ASP A 621 -24.95 26.26 -3.15
C ASP A 621 -24.73 25.79 -4.61
N ASN A 622 -25.79 25.41 -5.33
CA ASN A 622 -25.73 24.96 -6.72
C ASN A 622 -26.73 25.71 -7.61
N LYS A 623 -26.31 26.86 -8.14
CA LYS A 623 -27.15 27.74 -8.98
C LYS A 623 -27.69 27.05 -10.25
N PRO A 624 -26.91 26.28 -11.03
CA PRO A 624 -27.43 25.58 -12.22
C PRO A 624 -28.53 24.55 -11.87
N LEU A 625 -28.33 23.76 -10.84
CA LEU A 625 -29.31 22.77 -10.38
C LEU A 625 -30.58 23.44 -9.84
N LYS A 626 -30.46 24.50 -9.04
CA LYS A 626 -31.56 25.32 -8.53
C LYS A 626 -32.43 25.88 -9.65
N ALA A 627 -31.79 26.46 -10.69
CA ALA A 627 -32.51 26.99 -11.85
C ALA A 627 -33.28 25.90 -12.60
N ALA A 628 -32.65 24.73 -12.83
CA ALA A 628 -33.29 23.61 -13.49
C ALA A 628 -34.48 23.05 -12.67
N ALA A 629 -34.32 22.85 -11.37
CA ALA A 629 -35.38 22.38 -10.47
C ALA A 629 -36.58 23.36 -10.43
N SER A 630 -36.30 24.67 -10.30
CA SER A 630 -37.35 25.69 -10.32
C SER A 630 -38.10 25.76 -11.65
N ALA A 631 -37.42 25.54 -12.78
CA ALA A 631 -38.06 25.46 -14.11
C ALA A 631 -38.95 24.21 -14.24
N ALA A 632 -38.46 23.06 -13.80
CA ALA A 632 -39.24 21.80 -13.84
C ALA A 632 -40.52 21.88 -12.99
N MET A 633 -40.46 22.49 -11.81
CA MET A 633 -41.65 22.70 -10.96
C MET A 633 -42.71 23.61 -11.60
N LYS A 634 -42.27 24.68 -12.30
CA LYS A 634 -43.18 25.57 -13.05
C LYS A 634 -43.88 24.85 -14.21
N LEU A 635 -43.18 23.96 -14.90
CA LEU A 635 -43.74 23.17 -15.98
C LEU A 635 -44.76 22.12 -15.47
N SER A 636 -44.46 21.46 -14.37
CA SER A 636 -45.39 20.48 -13.75
C SER A 636 -46.65 21.14 -13.22
N SER A 637 -46.61 22.36 -12.68
CA SER A 637 -47.76 23.12 -12.23
C SER A 637 -48.66 23.60 -13.38
N LYS A 638 -48.13 23.87 -14.56
CA LYS A 638 -48.90 24.20 -15.76
C LYS A 638 -49.64 22.98 -16.34
N ARG A 639 -49.02 21.80 -16.32
CA ARG A 639 -49.67 20.53 -16.78
C ARG A 639 -50.82 20.06 -15.89
N LYS A 640 -50.85 20.40 -14.61
CA LYS A 640 -51.97 20.09 -13.71
C LYS A 640 -53.17 21.04 -13.85
N ARG A 641 -53.03 22.16 -14.60
CA ARG A 641 -54.06 23.17 -14.84
C ARG A 641 -54.69 23.12 -16.24
N SER A 642 -54.12 22.35 -17.15
CA SER A 642 -54.71 21.99 -18.44
C SER A 642 -55.30 20.57 -18.42
#